data_69fe5f1c0e670ff968fc30309898e0f5
#
_entry.id   69fe5f1c0e670ff968fc30309898e0f5
#
_cell.length_a   1.000
_cell.length_b   1.000
_cell.length_c   1.000
_cell.angle_alpha   90.00
_cell.angle_beta   90.00
_cell.angle_gamma   90.00
#
_symmetry.space_group_name_H-M   'P 1'
#
loop_
_entity.id
_entity.type
_entity.pdbx_description
1 polymer ?
#
loop_
_entity_poly.entity_id
_entity_poly.type
_entity_poly.pdbx_seq_one_letter_code
_entity_poly.pdbx_strand_id
1 'polypeptide(L)'
;MNRRDLFKGAFAGATSLAIDSSGIPRSAQAVSTLQSKEIAPKSASEIYQLLGFATMTGEDPLKMWARLRETKQWLAGPLAPDGWAGQTFIADHVDIFAFRFLCIPAIWMTGYQTGKRIDFAAERFSKWLENWPTWWRFVGPRAPDDSYARLIWQMPEGGPEVTYEWARTNESEIVCRISQSSPSDIVVQSYVPWNKDSPEFAAMYSQSEDHRFLRGRTWTPGTRDGMRWVLATSVPPDESTGTGTGLYHALLRDVRTLYLCGRQGQTYDSLERATSSWLAAGRIDSLLENNLDRYMRKRPLGKGWLAEVPAAINDQLQWSEVYTPERKRAYITVSRAWARENNSAPDFLWDSFFSALLVGQEDPRKSFALVNDITSWQNDQGMFAQYGQWVSRPNNWIFPVAWGHTQYPVGALATAKIYLRRPDREFLAKVYPRLLKNHRWWFSDRGDGQPWRDGNKNGLLELGSNYASEIPYEHRQQTAYFESHDDSPQWWHVAPYNEKTNTIELDTVERNCLYAMDAWILAWMADELGLPQDAAELQREHTIMAERINQLLWDSRRNVYANRRWSPRDGNWFMPQMAPDIFLSLLGRVAPPERTESLRQIFHDPIKFAGEWIMPTISRDDPLFPQQHYWRGKVWAPINWLVYQGLRMYEWDHEAHLLAESSAKMFLRPWRERAECYENFLATTGEGSSDPHYTWGAMMVLIAMEELVDINPWHGLRFGNLDPVEEAGLERYHVAGSDYDVSLSSKLLEVRRDNRLLFAADRPVEIRHVSFGQGRVSFELRASSSTKMQVGKVSRNYPVGITRDEATL
;
A
#
# COMPACT_ATOMS: atom_id res chain seq x y z
N MET A 1 1.22 -16.05 11.21
CA MET A 1 0.19 -15.09 11.65
C MET A 1 0.24 -13.88 10.74
N ASN A 2 -0.86 -13.50 10.09
CA ASN A 2 -0.94 -12.20 9.43
C ASN A 2 -1.22 -11.12 10.51
N ARG A 3 -1.26 -9.83 10.13
CA ARG A 3 -1.62 -8.74 11.07
C ARG A 3 -2.86 -9.04 11.88
N ARG A 4 -3.84 -9.71 11.27
CA ARG A 4 -5.08 -10.12 11.93
C ARG A 4 -4.86 -11.10 13.07
N ASP A 5 -4.01 -12.09 12.89
CA ASP A 5 -3.76 -13.11 13.92
C ASP A 5 -2.91 -12.55 15.05
N LEU A 6 -2.00 -11.61 14.72
CA LEU A 6 -1.26 -10.82 15.70
C LEU A 6 -2.19 -9.97 16.57
N PHE A 7 -3.13 -9.26 15.94
CA PHE A 7 -4.12 -8.49 16.68
C PHE A 7 -5.11 -9.36 17.46
N LYS A 8 -5.53 -10.51 16.92
CA LYS A 8 -6.39 -11.46 17.64
C LYS A 8 -5.67 -12.12 18.81
N GLY A 9 -4.39 -12.46 18.64
CA GLY A 9 -3.56 -12.97 19.74
C GLY A 9 -3.42 -11.96 20.87
N ALA A 10 -3.34 -10.66 20.52
CA ALA A 10 -3.27 -9.60 21.53
C ALA A 10 -4.53 -9.50 22.40
N PHE A 11 -5.70 -9.82 21.86
CA PHE A 11 -6.98 -9.65 22.54
C PHE A 11 -7.69 -10.96 22.91
N ALA A 12 -7.38 -12.08 22.25
CA ALA A 12 -8.03 -13.37 22.49
C ALA A 12 -7.19 -14.32 23.40
N GLY A 13 -5.92 -14.01 23.64
CA GLY A 13 -5.02 -14.87 24.42
C GLY A 13 -5.20 -14.84 25.95
N ALA A 14 -6.26 -14.20 26.45
CA ALA A 14 -6.47 -14.02 27.89
C ALA A 14 -7.02 -15.26 28.65
N THR A 15 -7.19 -16.43 28.01
CA THR A 15 -7.92 -17.52 28.67
C THR A 15 -7.19 -18.82 28.89
N SER A 16 -5.90 -18.98 28.62
CA SER A 16 -5.22 -20.24 29.07
C SER A 16 -3.69 -20.22 29.12
N LEU A 17 -3.08 -19.22 29.73
CA LEU A 17 -1.72 -19.41 30.26
C LEU A 17 -1.78 -19.27 31.76
N ALA A 18 -1.63 -20.40 32.46
CA ALA A 18 -1.45 -20.41 33.90
C ALA A 18 -0.20 -19.59 34.23
N ILE A 19 -0.40 -18.42 34.77
CA ILE A 19 0.66 -17.56 35.31
C ILE A 19 0.98 -18.10 36.70
N ASP A 20 2.23 -18.54 36.85
CA ASP A 20 2.77 -18.78 38.19
C ASP A 20 2.73 -17.46 38.96
N SER A 21 2.49 -17.52 40.25
CA SER A 21 2.35 -16.38 41.16
C SER A 21 3.53 -15.40 41.20
N SER A 22 4.59 -15.63 40.41
CA SER A 22 5.74 -14.75 40.22
C SER A 22 5.62 -13.82 38.97
N GLY A 23 4.61 -14.01 38.14
CA GLY A 23 4.30 -13.10 37.01
C GLY A 23 5.32 -13.02 35.86
N ILE A 24 6.33 -13.87 35.85
CA ILE A 24 7.39 -13.86 34.83
C ILE A 24 7.36 -15.16 34.03
N PRO A 25 7.27 -15.13 32.70
CA PRO A 25 7.38 -16.34 31.88
C PRO A 25 8.73 -17.05 32.14
N ARG A 26 8.74 -18.35 32.20
CA ARG A 26 9.96 -19.15 32.43
C ARG A 26 11.12 -18.82 31.47
N SER A 27 10.82 -18.27 30.27
CA SER A 27 11.83 -17.79 29.33
C SER A 27 12.62 -16.57 29.86
N ALA A 28 11.99 -15.69 30.63
CA ALA A 28 12.66 -14.54 31.23
C ALA A 28 13.56 -14.93 32.40
N GLN A 29 13.26 -16.03 33.08
CA GLN A 29 14.13 -16.55 34.15
C GLN A 29 15.42 -17.19 33.60
N ALA A 30 15.37 -17.77 32.39
CA ALA A 30 16.58 -18.31 31.76
C ALA A 30 17.57 -17.18 31.35
N VAL A 31 17.07 -15.98 31.04
CA VAL A 31 17.92 -14.81 30.76
C VAL A 31 18.55 -14.21 32.03
N SER A 32 17.87 -14.33 33.19
CA SER A 32 18.37 -13.79 34.46
C SER A 32 19.55 -14.57 35.06
N THR A 33 19.82 -15.79 34.57
CA THR A 33 20.94 -16.63 35.04
C THR A 33 22.22 -16.47 34.23
N LEU A 34 22.21 -15.62 33.16
CA LEU A 34 23.41 -15.24 32.41
C LEU A 34 24.18 -14.15 33.17
N GLN A 35 24.68 -14.47 34.37
CA GLN A 35 25.53 -13.57 35.11
C GLN A 35 26.92 -13.43 34.50
N SER A 36 27.21 -12.17 34.14
CA SER A 36 28.54 -11.55 34.13
C SER A 36 29.71 -12.34 33.56
N LYS A 37 29.73 -12.43 32.23
CA LYS A 37 30.92 -12.31 31.40
C LYS A 37 30.40 -11.93 30.00
N GLU A 38 31.03 -10.93 29.36
CA GLU A 38 30.74 -10.51 27.98
C GLU A 38 30.87 -11.71 27.02
N ILE A 39 29.81 -12.48 26.88
CA ILE A 39 29.68 -13.47 25.84
C ILE A 39 28.49 -12.99 25.04
N ALA A 40 28.76 -12.11 24.05
CA ALA A 40 27.80 -11.84 22.99
C ALA A 40 27.42 -13.18 22.35
N PRO A 41 26.12 -13.49 22.20
CA PRO A 41 25.71 -14.71 21.50
C PRO A 41 26.35 -14.74 20.12
N LYS A 42 26.98 -15.85 19.75
CA LYS A 42 27.79 -15.97 18.53
C LYS A 42 26.94 -16.08 17.26
N SER A 43 25.67 -16.47 17.40
CA SER A 43 24.77 -16.66 16.26
C SER A 43 23.30 -16.40 16.63
N ALA A 44 22.47 -16.12 15.63
CA ALA A 44 21.04 -16.01 15.77
C ALA A 44 20.41 -17.30 16.35
N SER A 45 20.92 -18.47 15.94
CA SER A 45 20.46 -19.77 16.42
C SER A 45 20.64 -19.93 17.93
N GLU A 46 21.76 -19.47 18.49
CA GLU A 46 22.02 -19.52 19.93
C GLU A 46 21.07 -18.62 20.72
N ILE A 47 20.76 -17.43 20.20
CA ILE A 47 19.77 -16.52 20.81
C ILE A 47 18.39 -17.16 20.77
N TYR A 48 17.96 -17.71 19.65
CA TYR A 48 16.65 -18.33 19.52
C TYR A 48 16.48 -19.54 20.43
N GLN A 49 17.51 -20.35 20.60
CA GLN A 49 17.52 -21.45 21.57
C GLN A 49 17.44 -20.95 23.01
N LEU A 50 18.21 -19.92 23.38
CA LEU A 50 18.21 -19.33 24.70
C LEU A 50 16.86 -18.70 25.07
N LEU A 51 16.18 -18.11 24.07
CA LEU A 51 14.90 -17.42 24.27
C LEU A 51 13.67 -18.32 24.03
N GLY A 52 13.87 -19.61 23.77
CA GLY A 52 12.78 -20.54 23.49
C GLY A 52 12.02 -20.27 22.20
N PHE A 53 12.58 -19.46 21.31
CA PHE A 53 11.93 -19.07 20.04
C PHE A 53 11.64 -20.27 19.14
N ALA A 54 12.47 -21.30 19.21
CA ALA A 54 12.28 -22.56 18.50
C ALA A 54 11.03 -23.34 18.97
N THR A 55 10.56 -23.13 20.19
CA THR A 55 9.39 -23.81 20.73
C THR A 55 8.07 -23.15 20.33
N MET A 56 8.09 -21.90 19.87
CA MET A 56 6.90 -21.22 19.33
C MET A 56 6.53 -21.64 17.92
N THR A 57 7.39 -22.38 17.25
CA THR A 57 7.25 -22.75 15.84
C THR A 57 6.87 -24.22 15.62
N GLY A 58 6.28 -24.86 16.62
CA GLY A 58 5.95 -26.29 16.55
C GLY A 58 4.96 -26.72 15.46
N GLU A 59 4.41 -25.79 14.69
CA GLU A 59 3.56 -26.08 13.54
C GLU A 59 4.18 -25.47 12.26
N ASP A 60 4.27 -26.27 11.21
CA ASP A 60 4.65 -25.82 9.88
C ASP A 60 3.80 -24.61 9.48
N PRO A 61 4.37 -23.45 9.18
CA PRO A 61 3.62 -22.23 8.81
C PRO A 61 2.70 -22.43 7.62
N LEU A 62 3.08 -23.27 6.66
CA LEU A 62 2.22 -23.61 5.51
C LEU A 62 0.99 -24.42 5.95
N LYS A 63 1.15 -25.35 6.90
CA LYS A 63 0.03 -26.10 7.50
C LYS A 63 -0.85 -25.19 8.37
N MET A 64 -0.25 -24.29 9.13
CA MET A 64 -0.97 -23.28 9.89
C MET A 64 -1.76 -22.35 8.97
N TRP A 65 -1.18 -21.92 7.85
CA TRP A 65 -1.87 -21.13 6.83
C TRP A 65 -2.98 -21.89 6.14
N ALA A 66 -2.76 -23.16 5.78
CA ALA A 66 -3.81 -24.00 5.22
C ALA A 66 -4.98 -24.14 6.21
N ARG A 67 -4.68 -24.41 7.49
CA ARG A 67 -5.69 -24.49 8.54
C ARG A 67 -6.40 -23.16 8.81
N LEU A 68 -5.68 -22.03 8.79
CA LEU A 68 -6.30 -20.71 8.92
C LEU A 68 -7.15 -20.36 7.70
N ARG A 69 -6.78 -20.80 6.50
CA ARG A 69 -7.63 -20.72 5.32
C ARG A 69 -8.88 -21.59 5.48
N GLU A 70 -8.75 -22.81 5.97
CA GLU A 70 -9.87 -23.74 6.17
C GLU A 70 -10.81 -23.32 7.31
N THR A 71 -10.29 -22.71 8.36
CA THR A 71 -11.06 -22.25 9.52
C THR A 71 -11.55 -20.81 9.41
N LYS A 72 -11.12 -20.09 8.41
CA LYS A 72 -11.67 -18.78 8.09
C LYS A 72 -13.13 -18.93 7.71
N GLN A 73 -13.99 -18.95 8.68
CA GLN A 73 -15.37 -18.54 8.49
C GLN A 73 -15.30 -17.07 8.04
N TRP A 74 -15.36 -16.88 6.76
CA TRP A 74 -15.49 -15.57 6.18
C TRP A 74 -16.79 -15.03 6.72
N LEU A 75 -16.68 -14.09 7.64
CA LEU A 75 -17.85 -13.41 8.16
C LEU A 75 -18.51 -12.74 6.97
N ALA A 76 -19.54 -13.40 6.46
CA ALA A 76 -20.49 -12.80 5.57
C ALA A 76 -21.25 -11.74 6.33
N GLY A 77 -20.52 -10.75 6.72
CA GLY A 77 -21.17 -9.52 7.16
C GLY A 77 -21.76 -8.84 5.93
N PRO A 78 -22.85 -8.14 6.05
CA PRO A 78 -23.41 -7.30 4.99
C PRO A 78 -22.46 -6.21 4.49
N LEU A 79 -21.25 -6.18 5.02
CA LEU A 79 -20.19 -5.27 4.62
C LEU A 79 -19.00 -5.99 4.07
N ALA A 80 -19.16 -7.18 3.53
CA ALA A 80 -18.11 -7.67 2.68
C ALA A 80 -17.78 -6.56 1.67
N PRO A 81 -16.56 -6.01 1.69
CA PRO A 81 -16.21 -4.87 0.83
C PRO A 81 -16.11 -5.21 -0.63
N ASP A 82 -16.48 -6.39 -0.99
CA ASP A 82 -16.49 -6.97 -2.31
C ASP A 82 -17.62 -6.52 -3.17
N GLY A 83 -18.54 -5.82 -2.66
CA GLY A 83 -19.42 -5.05 -3.47
C GLY A 83 -18.70 -3.85 -3.98
N TRP A 84 -17.81 -4.13 -4.86
CA TRP A 84 -17.10 -3.07 -5.54
C TRP A 84 -17.99 -2.13 -6.31
N ALA A 85 -19.23 -2.46 -6.51
CA ALA A 85 -20.24 -1.47 -6.74
C ALA A 85 -20.22 -0.36 -5.69
N GLY A 86 -19.89 -0.63 -4.45
CA GLY A 86 -19.69 0.39 -3.44
C GLY A 86 -18.67 1.45 -3.78
N GLN A 87 -17.64 1.13 -4.56
CA GLN A 87 -16.66 2.13 -4.98
C GLN A 87 -17.14 3.04 -6.04
N THR A 88 -18.05 2.62 -6.85
CA THR A 88 -18.55 3.41 -7.97
C THR A 88 -19.34 4.62 -7.51
N PHE A 89 -19.69 4.67 -6.23
CA PHE A 89 -20.46 5.76 -5.64
C PHE A 89 -19.61 6.76 -4.89
N ILE A 90 -18.30 6.74 -5.10
CA ILE A 90 -17.41 7.70 -4.47
C ILE A 90 -17.50 9.00 -5.22
N ALA A 91 -18.14 9.97 -4.59
CA ALA A 91 -18.16 11.35 -5.06
C ALA A 91 -17.66 12.25 -3.96
N ASP A 92 -16.82 13.20 -4.33
CA ASP A 92 -16.17 14.10 -3.39
C ASP A 92 -17.13 15.07 -2.71
N HIS A 93 -18.35 15.23 -3.26
CA HIS A 93 -19.21 16.35 -2.89
C HIS A 93 -20.65 15.98 -2.51
N VAL A 94 -21.04 14.74 -2.70
CA VAL A 94 -22.40 14.30 -2.41
C VAL A 94 -22.36 13.01 -1.61
N ASP A 95 -23.22 12.95 -0.59
CA ASP A 95 -23.49 11.71 0.12
C ASP A 95 -24.19 10.71 -0.81
N ILE A 96 -23.42 10.12 -1.73
CA ILE A 96 -23.92 9.03 -2.52
C ILE A 96 -23.72 7.77 -1.71
N PHE A 97 -24.65 7.62 -0.82
CA PHE A 97 -24.80 6.36 -0.25
C PHE A 97 -25.64 5.54 -0.93
N ALA A 98 -25.35 4.93 -1.42
CA ALA A 98 -26.41 4.55 -1.53
C ALA A 98 -26.75 3.20 -1.60
N PHE A 99 -26.48 2.59 -2.43
CA PHE A 99 -26.86 1.24 -2.64
C PHE A 99 -25.64 0.56 -3.19
N ARG A 100 -25.40 -0.57 -2.67
CA ARG A 100 -24.51 -1.50 -3.22
C ARG A 100 -25.35 -2.44 -4.01
N PHE A 101 -25.05 -2.62 -5.24
CA PHE A 101 -25.62 -3.70 -6.04
C PHE A 101 -24.52 -4.59 -6.56
N LEU A 102 -24.83 -5.84 -6.64
CA LEU A 102 -23.93 -6.88 -7.12
C LEU A 102 -24.72 -7.77 -8.06
N CYS A 103 -24.22 -7.96 -9.27
CA CYS A 103 -24.83 -8.88 -10.20
C CYS A 103 -23.99 -10.13 -10.28
N ILE A 104 -24.62 -11.25 -10.00
CA ILE A 104 -23.97 -12.56 -9.93
C ILE A 104 -24.73 -13.50 -10.84
N PRO A 105 -24.07 -14.26 -11.70
CA PRO A 105 -24.73 -15.33 -12.43
C PRO A 105 -25.43 -16.31 -11.48
N ALA A 106 -26.76 -16.41 -11.59
CA ALA A 106 -27.54 -17.18 -10.65
C ALA A 106 -27.30 -18.69 -10.75
N ILE A 107 -26.80 -19.16 -11.87
CA ILE A 107 -26.38 -20.55 -12.07
C ILE A 107 -25.35 -21.01 -11.03
N TRP A 108 -24.56 -20.07 -10.51
CA TRP A 108 -23.59 -20.33 -9.46
C TRP A 108 -24.20 -20.42 -8.09
N MET A 109 -25.23 -19.66 -7.85
CA MET A 109 -25.99 -19.75 -6.61
C MET A 109 -26.85 -21.01 -6.57
N THR A 110 -27.30 -21.52 -7.72
CA THR A 110 -28.06 -22.77 -7.82
C THR A 110 -27.20 -24.03 -7.82
N GLY A 111 -26.01 -24.00 -8.40
CA GLY A 111 -25.07 -25.15 -8.41
C GLY A 111 -24.64 -25.56 -6.99
N TYR A 112 -24.61 -24.63 -6.06
CA TYR A 112 -24.38 -24.89 -4.64
C TYR A 112 -25.54 -25.59 -3.93
N GLN A 113 -26.71 -25.77 -4.56
CA GLN A 113 -27.93 -26.19 -3.93
C GLN A 113 -28.73 -27.27 -4.67
N THR A 114 -28.10 -28.09 -5.42
CA THR A 114 -28.79 -29.32 -5.92
C THR A 114 -30.28 -29.10 -6.26
N GLY A 115 -30.57 -28.22 -7.20
CA GLY A 115 -31.87 -28.16 -7.87
C GLY A 115 -33.05 -27.61 -7.07
N LYS A 116 -32.86 -26.96 -5.94
CA LYS A 116 -33.91 -26.25 -5.19
C LYS A 116 -33.83 -24.75 -5.40
N ARG A 117 -35.00 -24.10 -5.29
CA ARG A 117 -35.24 -22.67 -5.31
C ARG A 117 -34.09 -21.89 -4.68
N ILE A 118 -33.60 -20.87 -5.36
CA ILE A 118 -32.54 -20.02 -4.84
C ILE A 118 -32.96 -19.44 -3.49
N ASP A 119 -32.30 -19.89 -2.44
CA ASP A 119 -32.47 -19.34 -1.11
C ASP A 119 -31.36 -18.30 -0.90
N PHE A 120 -31.74 -17.05 -0.96
CA PHE A 120 -30.85 -15.89 -0.86
C PHE A 120 -30.35 -15.61 0.56
N ALA A 121 -30.29 -16.61 1.42
CA ALA A 121 -29.78 -16.41 2.78
C ALA A 121 -28.32 -15.94 2.78
N ALA A 122 -28.01 -14.96 3.62
CA ALA A 122 -26.70 -14.34 3.75
C ALA A 122 -25.57 -15.36 3.99
N GLU A 123 -25.87 -16.47 4.65
CA GLU A 123 -24.95 -17.58 4.94
C GLU A 123 -24.40 -18.27 3.68
N ARG A 124 -25.15 -18.27 2.59
CA ARG A 124 -24.76 -18.93 1.33
C ARG A 124 -24.00 -18.00 0.42
N PHE A 125 -24.27 -16.73 0.49
CA PHE A 125 -23.50 -15.71 -0.18
C PHE A 125 -22.06 -15.66 0.35
N SER A 126 -21.86 -15.96 1.64
CA SER A 126 -20.52 -16.03 2.23
C SER A 126 -19.65 -17.14 1.68
N LYS A 127 -20.22 -18.33 1.50
CA LYS A 127 -19.49 -19.46 0.90
C LYS A 127 -19.09 -19.19 -0.55
N TRP A 128 -19.90 -18.46 -1.27
CA TRP A 128 -19.60 -18.03 -2.61
C TRP A 128 -18.42 -17.06 -2.63
N LEU A 129 -18.36 -16.13 -1.68
CA LEU A 129 -17.25 -15.19 -1.53
C LEU A 129 -15.93 -15.84 -1.10
N GLU A 130 -15.98 -17.01 -0.45
CA GLU A 130 -14.77 -17.77 -0.08
C GLU A 130 -13.93 -18.17 -1.30
N ASN A 131 -14.57 -18.42 -2.43
CA ASN A 131 -13.92 -18.82 -3.68
C ASN A 131 -13.68 -17.64 -4.65
N TRP A 132 -14.09 -16.45 -4.27
CA TRP A 132 -14.01 -15.25 -5.05
C TRP A 132 -12.63 -14.95 -5.69
N PRO A 133 -11.47 -15.05 -5.00
CA PRO A 133 -10.17 -14.78 -5.62
C PRO A 133 -9.83 -15.70 -6.80
N THR A 134 -10.46 -16.86 -6.90
CA THR A 134 -10.16 -17.82 -7.97
C THR A 134 -10.94 -17.55 -9.26
N TRP A 135 -11.91 -16.64 -9.23
CA TRP A 135 -12.82 -16.40 -10.38
C TRP A 135 -12.45 -15.15 -11.17
N TRP A 136 -11.60 -14.31 -10.61
CA TRP A 136 -11.20 -13.10 -11.26
C TRP A 136 -10.28 -13.40 -12.42
N ARG A 137 -10.44 -12.67 -13.46
CA ARG A 137 -9.57 -12.74 -14.60
C ARG A 137 -8.86 -11.41 -14.86
N PHE A 138 -9.57 -10.29 -14.74
CA PHE A 138 -8.99 -8.97 -14.92
C PHE A 138 -9.71 -7.92 -14.09
N VAL A 139 -8.90 -7.06 -13.46
CA VAL A 139 -9.30 -5.78 -12.89
C VAL A 139 -8.83 -4.70 -13.83
N GLY A 140 -9.73 -3.80 -14.19
CA GLY A 140 -9.40 -2.67 -15.05
C GLY A 140 -9.71 -2.89 -16.55
N PRO A 141 -9.51 -1.85 -17.37
CA PRO A 141 -9.04 -0.53 -16.97
C PRO A 141 -10.07 0.24 -16.12
N ARG A 142 -9.57 1.09 -15.20
CA ARG A 142 -10.39 2.00 -14.43
C ARG A 142 -9.84 3.42 -14.50
N ALA A 143 -10.63 4.36 -14.97
CA ALA A 143 -10.26 5.77 -15.00
C ALA A 143 -10.26 6.35 -13.57
N PRO A 144 -9.24 7.15 -13.17
CA PRO A 144 -9.15 7.73 -11.83
C PRO A 144 -10.34 8.62 -11.43
N ASP A 145 -11.06 9.17 -12.41
CA ASP A 145 -12.26 10.00 -12.24
C ASP A 145 -13.57 9.21 -12.22
N ASP A 146 -13.51 7.87 -12.18
CA ASP A 146 -14.65 6.96 -12.26
C ASP A 146 -15.52 7.10 -13.51
N SER A 147 -15.03 7.78 -14.54
CA SER A 147 -15.75 7.89 -15.81
C SER A 147 -15.86 6.56 -16.56
N TYR A 148 -15.00 5.60 -16.22
CA TYR A 148 -15.06 4.22 -16.71
C TYR A 148 -14.36 3.26 -15.76
N ALA A 149 -14.95 2.09 -15.57
CA ALA A 149 -14.30 0.97 -14.91
C ALA A 149 -14.81 -0.36 -15.44
N ARG A 150 -13.96 -1.40 -15.39
CA ARG A 150 -14.28 -2.74 -15.85
C ARG A 150 -13.72 -3.83 -14.95
N LEU A 151 -14.47 -4.93 -14.85
CA LEU A 151 -14.02 -6.21 -14.32
C LEU A 151 -14.43 -7.34 -15.23
N ILE A 152 -13.62 -8.38 -15.28
CA ILE A 152 -13.93 -9.61 -16.01
C ILE A 152 -13.78 -10.79 -15.05
N TRP A 153 -14.83 -11.59 -14.96
CA TRP A 153 -14.85 -12.82 -14.19
C TRP A 153 -14.94 -14.03 -15.11
N GLN A 154 -14.12 -14.99 -14.87
CA GLN A 154 -14.33 -16.31 -15.40
C GLN A 154 -15.05 -17.15 -14.35
N MET A 155 -16.27 -17.52 -14.62
CA MET A 155 -17.01 -18.40 -13.71
C MET A 155 -16.40 -19.81 -13.76
N PRO A 156 -16.28 -20.50 -12.59
CA PRO A 156 -15.73 -21.86 -12.54
C PRO A 156 -16.62 -22.90 -13.27
N GLU A 157 -16.13 -24.14 -13.40
CA GLU A 157 -16.86 -25.30 -13.97
C GLU A 157 -17.45 -25.06 -15.39
N GLY A 158 -16.81 -24.24 -16.20
CA GLY A 158 -17.27 -23.93 -17.56
C GLY A 158 -18.43 -22.93 -17.63
N GLY A 159 -18.69 -22.21 -16.54
CA GLY A 159 -19.65 -21.11 -16.53
C GLY A 159 -19.23 -19.94 -17.44
N PRO A 160 -20.11 -18.97 -17.68
CA PRO A 160 -19.84 -17.87 -18.57
C PRO A 160 -18.68 -16.98 -18.07
N GLU A 161 -17.98 -16.35 -19.00
CA GLU A 161 -17.20 -15.15 -18.71
C GLU A 161 -18.18 -13.99 -18.56
N VAL A 162 -18.04 -13.23 -17.47
CA VAL A 162 -18.89 -12.09 -17.14
C VAL A 162 -18.06 -10.82 -17.18
N THR A 163 -18.42 -9.88 -18.03
CA THR A 163 -17.84 -8.54 -18.08
C THR A 163 -18.79 -7.56 -17.39
N TYR A 164 -18.29 -6.87 -16.38
CA TYR A 164 -18.99 -5.83 -15.67
C TYR A 164 -18.33 -4.50 -15.90
N GLU A 165 -19.05 -3.57 -16.51
CA GLU A 165 -18.57 -2.23 -16.80
C GLU A 165 -19.47 -1.18 -16.18
N TRP A 166 -18.90 -0.10 -15.69
CA TRP A 166 -19.67 1.00 -15.13
C TRP A 166 -19.02 2.35 -15.39
N ALA A 167 -19.83 3.38 -15.31
CA ALA A 167 -19.42 4.77 -15.39
C ALA A 167 -20.21 5.62 -14.42
N ARG A 168 -19.53 6.47 -13.68
CA ARG A 168 -20.14 7.57 -12.96
C ARG A 168 -20.41 8.70 -13.95
N THR A 169 -21.65 9.07 -14.14
CA THR A 169 -22.05 10.12 -15.08
C THR A 169 -22.02 11.51 -14.44
N ASN A 170 -22.26 11.57 -13.13
CA ASN A 170 -22.15 12.73 -12.27
C ASN A 170 -22.11 12.27 -10.81
N GLU A 171 -22.10 13.21 -9.88
CA GLU A 171 -22.01 12.93 -8.43
C GLU A 171 -23.18 12.12 -7.85
N SER A 172 -24.27 12.03 -8.56
CA SER A 172 -25.52 11.41 -8.08
C SER A 172 -25.97 10.22 -8.93
N GLU A 173 -25.20 9.82 -9.94
CA GLU A 173 -25.67 8.83 -10.91
C GLU A 173 -24.56 7.94 -11.41
N ILE A 174 -24.89 6.67 -11.52
CA ILE A 174 -24.04 5.62 -12.10
C ILE A 174 -24.82 4.79 -13.10
N VAL A 175 -24.16 4.37 -14.16
CA VAL A 175 -24.67 3.42 -15.14
C VAL A 175 -23.76 2.22 -15.26
N CYS A 176 -24.34 1.05 -15.53
CA CYS A 176 -23.60 -0.19 -15.62
C CYS A 176 -24.07 -1.05 -16.79
N ARG A 177 -23.17 -1.82 -17.37
CA ARG A 177 -23.42 -2.89 -18.31
C ARG A 177 -22.81 -4.18 -17.79
N ILE A 178 -23.61 -5.23 -17.74
CA ILE A 178 -23.15 -6.58 -17.42
C ILE A 178 -23.40 -7.43 -18.64
N SER A 179 -22.33 -8.01 -19.18
CA SER A 179 -22.39 -8.88 -20.37
C SER A 179 -21.84 -10.24 -20.03
N GLN A 180 -22.47 -11.29 -20.55
CA GLN A 180 -22.07 -12.66 -20.34
C GLN A 180 -21.73 -13.31 -21.70
N SER A 181 -20.70 -14.15 -21.74
CA SER A 181 -20.30 -14.89 -22.95
C SER A 181 -21.40 -15.83 -23.47
N SER A 182 -22.22 -16.35 -22.57
CA SER A 182 -23.45 -17.09 -22.85
C SER A 182 -24.58 -16.62 -21.92
N PRO A 183 -25.86 -16.59 -22.37
CA PRO A 183 -26.97 -16.23 -21.51
C PRO A 183 -27.03 -17.12 -20.28
N SER A 184 -27.26 -16.52 -19.12
CA SER A 184 -27.49 -17.22 -17.87
C SER A 184 -28.29 -16.34 -16.89
N ASP A 185 -28.75 -16.93 -15.83
CA ASP A 185 -29.48 -16.20 -14.80
C ASP A 185 -28.55 -15.26 -14.04
N ILE A 186 -29.02 -14.06 -13.75
CA ILE A 186 -28.32 -13.05 -12.96
C ILE A 186 -29.08 -12.74 -11.69
N VAL A 187 -28.41 -12.68 -10.56
CA VAL A 187 -28.97 -12.12 -9.32
C VAL A 187 -28.43 -10.72 -9.10
N VAL A 188 -29.29 -9.76 -9.05
CA VAL A 188 -28.98 -8.39 -8.60
C VAL A 188 -29.24 -8.30 -7.11
N GLN A 189 -28.21 -7.95 -6.36
CA GLN A 189 -28.30 -7.72 -4.92
C GLN A 189 -28.09 -6.25 -4.62
N SER A 190 -28.95 -5.69 -3.82
CA SER A 190 -28.80 -4.31 -3.32
C SER A 190 -28.96 -4.24 -1.81
N TYR A 191 -28.09 -3.51 -1.15
CA TYR A 191 -28.23 -3.18 0.25
C TYR A 191 -27.44 -1.90 0.62
N VAL A 192 -27.80 -1.30 1.74
CA VAL A 192 -27.09 -0.14 2.28
C VAL A 192 -25.97 -0.65 3.20
N PRO A 193 -24.71 -0.44 2.82
CA PRO A 193 -23.58 -1.12 3.45
C PRO A 193 -23.32 -0.71 4.90
N TRP A 194 -23.86 0.39 5.36
CA TRP A 194 -23.46 1.03 6.60
C TRP A 194 -24.34 0.73 7.80
N ASN A 195 -25.37 -0.10 7.66
CA ASN A 195 -26.44 -0.05 8.61
C ASN A 195 -27.08 -1.35 9.10
N LYS A 196 -26.30 -2.33 9.43
CA LYS A 196 -26.92 -3.49 10.08
C LYS A 196 -27.37 -3.20 11.51
N ASP A 197 -26.72 -2.30 12.23
CA ASP A 197 -26.82 -2.18 13.68
C ASP A 197 -27.08 -0.74 14.19
N SER A 198 -27.28 0.24 13.30
CA SER A 198 -27.60 1.61 13.68
C SER A 198 -29.02 1.99 13.28
N PRO A 199 -29.90 2.28 14.22
CA PRO A 199 -31.25 2.76 13.93
C PRO A 199 -31.30 4.09 13.16
N GLU A 200 -30.16 4.78 13.06
CA GLU A 200 -30.01 6.05 12.35
C GLU A 200 -29.85 5.90 10.84
N PHE A 201 -29.59 4.67 10.34
CA PHE A 201 -29.41 4.37 8.92
C PHE A 201 -30.44 3.33 8.44
N ALA A 202 -31.67 3.56 8.61
CA ALA A 202 -32.67 2.68 8.04
C ALA A 202 -32.77 2.88 6.53
N ALA A 203 -32.54 1.83 5.76
CA ALA A 203 -32.93 1.81 4.36
C ALA A 203 -34.30 1.17 4.25
N MET A 204 -35.22 1.84 3.59
CA MET A 204 -36.50 1.28 3.21
C MET A 204 -36.51 1.06 1.71
N TYR A 205 -36.87 -0.13 1.32
CA TYR A 205 -37.03 -0.52 -0.08
C TYR A 205 -38.49 -0.69 -0.46
N SER A 206 -38.85 -0.18 -1.63
CA SER A 206 -40.11 -0.48 -2.28
C SER A 206 -39.88 -0.68 -3.79
N GLN A 207 -40.73 -1.43 -4.43
CA GLN A 207 -40.70 -1.60 -5.89
C GLN A 207 -41.74 -0.73 -6.58
N SER A 208 -41.48 -0.34 -7.82
CA SER A 208 -42.48 0.21 -8.71
C SER A 208 -43.47 -0.87 -9.18
N GLU A 209 -44.62 -0.46 -9.71
CA GLU A 209 -45.65 -1.40 -10.21
C GLU A 209 -45.13 -2.28 -11.37
N ASP A 210 -44.19 -1.79 -12.19
CA ASP A 210 -43.58 -2.55 -13.28
C ASP A 210 -42.33 -3.34 -12.85
N HIS A 211 -42.01 -3.35 -11.54
CA HIS A 211 -40.89 -4.04 -10.91
C HIS A 211 -39.48 -3.71 -11.44
N ARG A 212 -39.34 -2.80 -12.41
CA ARG A 212 -38.02 -2.41 -12.96
C ARG A 212 -37.27 -1.43 -12.06
N PHE A 213 -37.96 -0.74 -11.16
CA PHE A 213 -37.39 0.22 -10.26
C PHE A 213 -37.45 -0.25 -8.82
N LEU A 214 -36.25 -0.39 -8.24
CA LEU A 214 -36.12 -0.50 -6.80
C LEU A 214 -36.00 0.91 -6.23
N ARG A 215 -36.96 1.30 -5.42
CA ARG A 215 -36.99 2.59 -4.73
C ARG A 215 -36.41 2.44 -3.34
N GLY A 216 -35.45 3.29 -2.97
CA GLY A 216 -34.89 3.28 -1.65
C GLY A 216 -34.84 4.65 -1.01
N ARG A 217 -34.82 4.66 0.29
CA ARG A 217 -34.62 5.85 1.09
C ARG A 217 -33.57 5.56 2.17
N THR A 218 -32.57 6.41 2.26
CA THR A 218 -31.52 6.32 3.27
C THR A 218 -31.50 7.58 4.11
N TRP A 219 -31.19 7.44 5.38
CA TRP A 219 -31.02 8.57 6.30
C TRP A 219 -29.55 8.70 6.67
N THR A 220 -29.05 9.92 6.64
CA THR A 220 -27.76 10.27 7.21
C THR A 220 -27.94 10.77 8.64
N PRO A 221 -26.99 10.51 9.56
CA PRO A 221 -27.06 11.05 10.91
C PRO A 221 -27.26 12.57 10.89
N GLY A 222 -28.25 13.03 11.62
CA GLY A 222 -28.56 14.46 11.74
C GLY A 222 -29.50 15.05 10.68
N THR A 223 -29.95 14.27 9.68
CA THR A 223 -30.94 14.72 8.71
C THR A 223 -32.30 14.09 8.96
N ARG A 224 -33.38 14.91 8.97
CA ARG A 224 -34.78 14.44 9.08
C ARG A 224 -35.32 13.91 7.75
N ASP A 225 -34.78 14.39 6.63
CA ASP A 225 -35.21 14.01 5.30
C ASP A 225 -34.15 13.10 4.66
N GLY A 226 -34.42 11.81 4.66
CA GLY A 226 -33.55 10.83 4.03
C GLY A 226 -33.41 11.04 2.53
N MET A 227 -32.22 10.73 1.99
CA MET A 227 -31.93 10.72 0.55
C MET A 227 -32.79 9.64 -0.14
N ARG A 228 -33.48 9.99 -1.20
CA ARG A 228 -34.16 9.02 -2.06
C ARG A 228 -33.25 8.59 -3.18
N TRP A 229 -33.35 7.33 -3.53
CA TRP A 229 -32.61 6.78 -4.66
C TRP A 229 -33.44 5.73 -5.42
N VAL A 230 -33.06 5.53 -6.67
CA VAL A 230 -33.65 4.52 -7.54
C VAL A 230 -32.53 3.71 -8.17
N LEU A 231 -32.68 2.40 -8.15
CA LEU A 231 -31.93 1.48 -9.00
C LEU A 231 -32.90 0.91 -10.04
N ALA A 232 -32.59 1.11 -11.29
CA ALA A 232 -33.38 0.65 -12.43
C ALA A 232 -32.64 -0.43 -13.21
N THR A 233 -33.36 -1.44 -13.69
CA THR A 233 -32.89 -2.52 -14.55
C THR A 233 -33.49 -2.40 -15.95
N SER A 234 -32.76 -2.83 -16.98
CA SER A 234 -33.25 -2.78 -18.38
C SER A 234 -34.45 -3.71 -18.62
N VAL A 235 -34.54 -4.75 -17.83
CA VAL A 235 -35.67 -5.71 -17.84
C VAL A 235 -36.21 -5.87 -16.43
N PRO A 236 -37.50 -6.15 -16.24
CA PRO A 236 -38.06 -6.43 -14.93
C PRO A 236 -37.49 -7.74 -14.37
N PRO A 237 -37.24 -7.84 -13.05
CA PRO A 237 -36.89 -9.10 -12.44
C PRO A 237 -38.01 -10.14 -12.55
N ASP A 238 -37.64 -11.39 -12.78
CA ASP A 238 -38.59 -12.53 -12.75
C ASP A 238 -39.07 -12.83 -11.33
N GLU A 239 -38.17 -12.70 -10.37
CA GLU A 239 -38.47 -12.89 -8.95
C GLU A 239 -37.71 -11.86 -8.11
N SER A 240 -38.29 -11.40 -7.02
CA SER A 240 -37.63 -10.53 -6.08
C SER A 240 -38.02 -10.79 -4.62
N THR A 241 -37.09 -10.57 -3.70
CA THR A 241 -37.30 -10.71 -2.25
C THR A 241 -36.58 -9.59 -1.49
N GLY A 242 -36.99 -9.35 -0.24
CA GLY A 242 -36.26 -8.42 0.63
C GLY A 242 -36.82 -7.00 0.62
N THR A 243 -38.12 -6.84 0.57
CA THR A 243 -38.75 -5.54 0.80
C THR A 243 -38.72 -5.17 2.26
N GLY A 244 -38.41 -3.94 2.56
CA GLY A 244 -38.31 -3.42 3.92
C GLY A 244 -36.91 -2.98 4.29
N THR A 245 -36.33 -3.59 5.28
CA THR A 245 -34.98 -3.27 5.77
C THR A 245 -34.03 -4.42 5.49
N GLY A 246 -32.86 -4.15 4.92
CA GLY A 246 -31.79 -5.15 4.74
C GLY A 246 -31.36 -5.38 3.29
N LEU A 247 -31.33 -6.64 2.89
CA LEU A 247 -30.86 -7.05 1.56
C LEU A 247 -32.04 -7.19 0.60
N TYR A 248 -31.94 -6.55 -0.55
CA TYR A 248 -32.84 -6.78 -1.66
C TYR A 248 -32.18 -7.70 -2.68
N HIS A 249 -32.91 -8.69 -3.15
CA HIS A 249 -32.47 -9.59 -4.22
C HIS A 249 -33.50 -9.63 -5.35
N ALA A 250 -33.02 -9.60 -6.57
CA ALA A 250 -33.80 -9.78 -7.78
C ALA A 250 -33.15 -10.83 -8.67
N LEU A 251 -33.92 -11.80 -9.14
CA LEU A 251 -33.50 -12.80 -10.10
C LEU A 251 -33.96 -12.37 -11.49
N LEU A 252 -33.05 -12.37 -12.45
CA LEU A 252 -33.30 -12.17 -13.87
C LEU A 252 -32.83 -13.41 -14.62
N ARG A 253 -33.70 -14.03 -15.39
CA ARG A 253 -33.44 -15.30 -16.07
C ARG A 253 -32.98 -15.12 -17.52
N ASP A 254 -32.09 -16.00 -17.95
CA ASP A 254 -31.63 -16.09 -19.33
C ASP A 254 -31.12 -14.76 -19.92
N VAL A 255 -30.38 -14.03 -19.14
CA VAL A 255 -29.88 -12.68 -19.52
C VAL A 255 -28.53 -12.80 -20.17
N ARG A 256 -28.33 -12.22 -21.37
CA ARG A 256 -27.02 -12.07 -22.00
C ARG A 256 -26.39 -10.71 -21.68
N THR A 257 -27.19 -9.65 -21.65
CA THR A 257 -26.73 -8.29 -21.31
C THR A 257 -27.78 -7.62 -20.44
N LEU A 258 -27.32 -7.10 -19.31
CA LEU A 258 -28.14 -6.34 -18.36
C LEU A 258 -27.59 -4.93 -18.23
N TYR A 259 -28.45 -3.95 -18.37
CA TYR A 259 -28.13 -2.55 -18.08
C TYR A 259 -28.76 -2.15 -16.76
N LEU A 260 -27.99 -1.42 -15.97
CA LEU A 260 -28.43 -0.88 -14.69
C LEU A 260 -28.16 0.62 -14.64
N CYS A 261 -29.02 1.35 -13.98
CA CYS A 261 -28.83 2.75 -13.67
C CYS A 261 -29.22 3.02 -12.23
N GLY A 262 -28.29 3.56 -11.44
CA GLY A 262 -28.52 3.99 -10.06
C GLY A 262 -28.47 5.51 -9.97
N ARG A 263 -29.46 6.14 -9.29
CA ARG A 263 -29.51 7.59 -9.14
C ARG A 263 -30.10 8.00 -7.80
N GLN A 264 -29.57 9.10 -7.26
CA GLN A 264 -30.07 9.77 -6.07
C GLN A 264 -30.73 11.11 -6.41
N GLY A 265 -31.67 11.53 -5.56
CA GLY A 265 -32.33 12.83 -5.70
C GLY A 265 -33.50 13.02 -4.76
N GLN A 266 -34.35 13.98 -5.10
CA GLN A 266 -35.44 14.42 -4.19
C GLN A 266 -36.73 13.63 -4.35
N THR A 267 -37.13 13.26 -5.55
CA THR A 267 -38.39 12.58 -5.83
C THR A 267 -38.20 11.34 -6.69
N TYR A 268 -38.98 10.29 -6.39
CA TYR A 268 -38.91 9.05 -7.18
C TYR A 268 -39.28 9.25 -8.65
N ASP A 269 -40.33 10.04 -8.94
CA ASP A 269 -40.74 10.29 -10.31
C ASP A 269 -39.66 10.94 -11.18
N SER A 270 -38.90 11.87 -10.60
CA SER A 270 -37.77 12.49 -11.33
C SER A 270 -36.62 11.52 -11.53
N LEU A 271 -36.37 10.68 -10.52
CA LEU A 271 -35.29 9.66 -10.57
C LEU A 271 -35.64 8.57 -11.59
N GLU A 272 -36.85 8.07 -11.59
CA GLU A 272 -37.30 7.05 -12.54
C GLU A 272 -37.28 7.53 -13.99
N ARG A 273 -37.74 8.76 -14.26
CA ARG A 273 -37.61 9.36 -15.59
C ARG A 273 -36.17 9.47 -16.04
N ALA A 274 -35.26 9.91 -15.16
CA ALA A 274 -33.86 10.05 -15.49
C ALA A 274 -33.19 8.70 -15.74
N THR A 275 -33.41 7.72 -14.87
CA THR A 275 -32.85 6.36 -15.03
C THR A 275 -33.42 5.67 -16.26
N SER A 276 -34.72 5.80 -16.55
CA SER A 276 -35.34 5.27 -17.76
C SER A 276 -34.69 5.84 -19.03
N SER A 277 -34.30 7.11 -19.02
CA SER A 277 -33.63 7.71 -20.17
C SER A 277 -32.27 7.08 -20.46
N TRP A 278 -31.56 6.58 -19.45
CA TRP A 278 -30.29 5.86 -19.62
C TRP A 278 -30.50 4.45 -20.18
N LEU A 279 -31.57 3.78 -19.78
CA LEU A 279 -31.88 2.42 -20.22
C LEU A 279 -32.41 2.37 -21.65
N ALA A 280 -32.59 3.49 -22.31
CA ALA A 280 -32.85 3.55 -23.74
C ALA A 280 -31.71 2.90 -24.55
N ALA A 281 -32.06 2.16 -25.60
CA ALA A 281 -31.13 1.33 -26.35
C ALA A 281 -29.86 2.07 -26.82
N GLY A 282 -28.69 1.49 -26.56
CA GLY A 282 -27.38 1.97 -27.02
C GLY A 282 -26.81 3.17 -26.26
N ARG A 283 -27.54 3.78 -25.34
CA ARG A 283 -27.06 4.99 -24.64
C ARG A 283 -25.94 4.71 -23.66
N ILE A 284 -26.07 3.64 -22.87
CA ILE A 284 -25.03 3.21 -21.92
C ILE A 284 -23.82 2.67 -22.69
N ASP A 285 -24.03 1.91 -23.76
CA ASP A 285 -22.95 1.41 -24.62
C ASP A 285 -22.09 2.55 -25.15
N SER A 286 -22.73 3.52 -25.77
CA SER A 286 -22.04 4.69 -26.32
C SER A 286 -21.26 5.49 -25.27
N LEU A 287 -21.80 5.62 -24.04
CA LEU A 287 -21.11 6.29 -22.95
C LEU A 287 -19.86 5.52 -22.53
N LEU A 288 -19.99 4.22 -22.28
CA LEU A 288 -18.90 3.36 -21.82
C LEU A 288 -17.78 3.31 -22.85
N GLU A 289 -18.11 3.11 -24.13
CA GLU A 289 -17.13 3.08 -25.22
C GLU A 289 -16.39 4.42 -25.37
N ASN A 290 -17.12 5.54 -25.40
CA ASN A 290 -16.49 6.86 -25.49
C ASN A 290 -15.60 7.18 -24.28
N ASN A 291 -16.01 6.79 -23.08
CA ASN A 291 -15.25 7.02 -21.87
C ASN A 291 -13.99 6.15 -21.83
N LEU A 292 -14.10 4.88 -22.19
CA LEU A 292 -12.95 3.98 -22.31
C LEU A 292 -11.93 4.53 -23.31
N ASP A 293 -12.39 4.90 -24.52
CA ASP A 293 -11.55 5.46 -25.56
C ASP A 293 -10.85 6.76 -25.10
N ARG A 294 -11.57 7.62 -24.39
CA ARG A 294 -11.02 8.85 -23.86
C ARG A 294 -9.94 8.57 -22.82
N TYR A 295 -10.16 7.61 -21.92
CA TYR A 295 -9.20 7.21 -20.90
C TYR A 295 -7.96 6.57 -21.55
N MET A 296 -8.15 5.58 -22.43
CA MET A 296 -7.05 4.87 -23.10
C MET A 296 -6.14 5.78 -23.95
N ARG A 297 -6.68 6.88 -24.48
CA ARG A 297 -5.86 7.88 -25.17
C ARG A 297 -4.99 8.73 -24.25
N LYS A 298 -5.34 8.83 -22.97
CA LYS A 298 -4.66 9.71 -22.01
C LYS A 298 -3.75 8.97 -21.05
N ARG A 299 -4.08 7.72 -20.72
CA ARG A 299 -3.32 6.98 -19.70
C ARG A 299 -1.88 6.73 -20.14
N PRO A 300 -0.93 6.68 -19.21
CA PRO A 300 0.42 6.21 -19.49
C PRO A 300 0.41 4.79 -20.05
N LEU A 301 1.30 4.51 -21.01
CA LEU A 301 1.50 3.17 -21.54
C LEU A 301 2.92 2.71 -21.30
N GLY A 302 3.08 1.47 -20.88
CA GLY A 302 4.36 0.79 -20.84
C GLY A 302 4.68 0.11 -22.18
N LYS A 303 5.97 -0.10 -22.43
CA LYS A 303 6.50 -0.90 -23.56
C LYS A 303 7.59 -1.84 -23.08
N GLY A 304 7.84 -2.88 -23.87
CA GLY A 304 8.79 -3.91 -23.52
C GLY A 304 8.36 -4.59 -22.22
N TRP A 305 9.28 -4.81 -21.31
CA TRP A 305 8.97 -5.46 -20.04
C TRP A 305 8.11 -4.61 -19.08
N LEU A 306 7.97 -3.30 -19.34
CA LEU A 306 7.07 -2.41 -18.61
C LEU A 306 5.65 -2.36 -19.18
N ALA A 307 5.31 -3.15 -20.19
CA ALA A 307 4.06 -3.01 -20.95
C ALA A 307 2.79 -2.94 -20.09
N GLU A 308 2.73 -3.71 -19.00
CA GLU A 308 1.57 -3.81 -18.13
C GLU A 308 1.67 -2.95 -16.86
N VAL A 309 2.87 -2.42 -16.57
CA VAL A 309 3.18 -1.82 -15.29
C VAL A 309 2.33 -0.58 -14.95
N PRO A 310 2.19 0.43 -15.81
CA PRO A 310 1.36 1.60 -15.47
C PRO A 310 -0.10 1.21 -15.21
N ALA A 311 -0.63 0.28 -16.02
CA ALA A 311 -1.98 -0.25 -15.85
C ALA A 311 -2.16 -0.97 -14.51
N ALA A 312 -1.22 -1.84 -14.17
CA ALA A 312 -1.27 -2.64 -12.95
C ALA A 312 -1.27 -1.76 -11.70
N ILE A 313 -0.45 -0.71 -11.67
CA ILE A 313 -0.41 0.23 -10.54
C ILE A 313 -1.78 0.89 -10.34
N ASN A 314 -2.32 1.52 -11.39
CA ASN A 314 -3.57 2.26 -11.28
C ASN A 314 -4.76 1.34 -10.97
N ASP A 315 -4.92 0.27 -11.75
CA ASP A 315 -6.10 -0.57 -11.67
C ASP A 315 -6.17 -1.31 -10.31
N GLN A 316 -5.00 -1.69 -9.77
CA GLN A 316 -4.89 -2.29 -8.45
C GLN A 316 -5.28 -1.32 -7.32
N LEU A 317 -4.81 -0.08 -7.37
CA LEU A 317 -5.12 0.93 -6.35
C LEU A 317 -6.59 1.34 -6.35
N GLN A 318 -7.14 1.57 -7.54
CA GLN A 318 -8.53 1.95 -7.69
C GLN A 318 -9.49 0.88 -7.15
N TRP A 319 -9.07 -0.40 -7.17
CA TRP A 319 -9.81 -1.48 -6.55
C TRP A 319 -9.98 -1.32 -5.03
N SER A 320 -8.99 -0.77 -4.34
CA SER A 320 -9.01 -0.59 -2.89
C SER A 320 -9.55 0.78 -2.44
N GLU A 321 -10.02 1.59 -3.37
CA GLU A 321 -10.64 2.87 -3.03
C GLU A 321 -11.99 2.66 -2.34
N VAL A 322 -12.21 3.36 -1.24
CA VAL A 322 -13.44 3.34 -0.45
C VAL A 322 -13.89 4.76 -0.12
N TYR A 323 -15.18 4.95 0.02
CA TYR A 323 -15.77 6.23 0.40
C TYR A 323 -16.35 6.15 1.81
N THR A 324 -16.14 7.19 2.58
CA THR A 324 -16.76 7.34 3.88
C THR A 324 -17.70 8.54 3.91
N PRO A 325 -18.94 8.28 4.18
CA PRO A 325 -19.98 9.27 4.19
C PRO A 325 -19.89 10.27 5.32
N GLU A 326 -19.54 9.82 6.49
CA GLU A 326 -19.42 10.67 7.68
C GLU A 326 -18.43 11.82 7.47
N ARG A 327 -17.44 11.57 6.63
CA ARG A 327 -16.38 12.53 6.32
C ARG A 327 -16.43 13.09 4.91
N LYS A 328 -17.33 12.57 4.07
CA LYS A 328 -17.45 12.93 2.65
C LYS A 328 -16.13 12.83 1.90
N ARG A 329 -15.40 11.73 2.12
CA ARG A 329 -14.07 11.51 1.56
C ARG A 329 -13.92 10.11 0.98
N ALA A 330 -13.17 10.05 -0.11
CA ALA A 330 -12.60 8.82 -0.61
C ALA A 330 -11.17 8.67 -0.11
N TYR A 331 -10.79 7.46 0.23
CA TYR A 331 -9.42 7.09 0.57
C TYR A 331 -9.11 5.69 0.05
N ILE A 332 -7.86 5.27 0.12
CA ILE A 332 -7.43 3.95 -0.33
C ILE A 332 -7.12 3.11 0.90
N THR A 333 -7.95 2.09 1.16
CA THR A 333 -7.65 1.11 2.22
C THR A 333 -6.55 0.15 1.75
N VAL A 334 -5.86 -0.47 2.69
CA VAL A 334 -4.72 -1.35 2.39
C VAL A 334 -5.07 -2.53 1.49
N SER A 335 -6.21 -3.17 1.72
CA SER A 335 -6.74 -4.27 0.93
C SER A 335 -8.22 -4.48 1.24
N ARG A 336 -9.02 -4.79 0.23
CA ARG A 336 -10.41 -5.18 0.45
C ARG A 336 -10.55 -6.54 1.11
N ALA A 337 -9.64 -7.48 0.83
CA ALA A 337 -9.61 -8.77 1.50
C ALA A 337 -9.34 -8.58 2.99
N TRP A 338 -8.32 -7.80 3.34
CA TRP A 338 -8.01 -7.44 4.72
C TRP A 338 -9.20 -6.73 5.40
N ALA A 339 -9.76 -5.73 4.73
CA ALA A 339 -10.90 -4.96 5.24
C ALA A 339 -12.12 -5.85 5.53
N ARG A 340 -12.42 -6.78 4.65
CA ARG A 340 -13.50 -7.77 4.83
C ARG A 340 -13.25 -8.66 6.03
N GLU A 341 -12.04 -9.22 6.12
CA GLU A 341 -11.66 -10.13 7.19
C GLU A 341 -11.72 -9.47 8.56
N ASN A 342 -11.36 -8.20 8.63
CA ASN A 342 -11.31 -7.45 9.88
C ASN A 342 -12.53 -6.57 10.13
N ASN A 343 -13.52 -6.59 9.23
CA ASN A 343 -14.73 -5.78 9.34
C ASN A 343 -14.43 -4.26 9.45
N SER A 344 -13.35 -3.82 8.86
CA SER A 344 -12.80 -2.48 8.99
C SER A 344 -12.00 -2.12 7.74
N ALA A 345 -12.02 -0.88 7.33
CA ALA A 345 -11.26 -0.37 6.20
C ALA A 345 -10.28 0.73 6.67
N PRO A 346 -9.16 0.37 7.30
CA PRO A 346 -8.21 1.34 7.81
C PRO A 346 -7.34 1.93 6.71
N ASP A 347 -6.87 3.15 6.96
CA ASP A 347 -5.76 3.80 6.30
C ASP A 347 -4.53 3.74 7.23
N PHE A 348 -3.78 2.66 7.16
CA PHE A 348 -2.52 2.56 7.91
C PHE A 348 -1.52 3.61 7.43
N LEU A 349 -0.74 4.16 8.35
CA LEU A 349 0.08 5.35 8.14
C LEU A 349 1.05 5.20 6.95
N TRP A 350 2.00 4.29 7.02
CA TRP A 350 3.01 4.15 5.96
C TRP A 350 2.43 3.57 4.67
N ASP A 351 1.46 2.64 4.79
CA ASP A 351 0.71 2.08 3.65
C ASP A 351 0.02 3.17 2.84
N SER A 352 -0.59 4.13 3.53
CA SER A 352 -1.34 5.20 2.89
C SER A 352 -0.42 6.25 2.25
N PHE A 353 0.76 6.51 2.81
CA PHE A 353 1.77 7.32 2.13
C PHE A 353 2.26 6.66 0.84
N PHE A 354 2.46 5.34 0.83
CA PHE A 354 2.79 4.59 -0.38
C PHE A 354 1.63 4.57 -1.38
N SER A 355 0.41 4.39 -0.90
CA SER A 355 -0.78 4.48 -1.75
C SER A 355 -0.93 5.87 -2.39
N ALA A 356 -0.64 6.95 -1.63
CA ALA A 356 -0.62 8.30 -2.17
C ALA A 356 0.45 8.51 -3.24
N LEU A 357 1.65 7.94 -3.04
CA LEU A 357 2.74 7.98 -4.02
C LEU A 357 2.36 7.23 -5.31
N LEU A 358 1.76 6.06 -5.17
CA LEU A 358 1.34 5.21 -6.28
C LEU A 358 0.21 5.84 -7.09
N VAL A 359 -0.85 6.34 -6.43
CA VAL A 359 -1.98 6.98 -7.14
C VAL A 359 -1.56 8.26 -7.84
N GLY A 360 -0.54 8.94 -7.32
CA GLY A 360 0.07 10.12 -7.93
C GLY A 360 0.70 9.88 -9.30
N GLN A 361 0.86 8.61 -9.70
CA GLN A 361 1.33 8.28 -11.05
C GLN A 361 0.34 8.72 -12.13
N GLU A 362 -0.97 8.64 -11.88
CA GLU A 362 -2.04 9.06 -12.79
C GLU A 362 -2.89 10.23 -12.25
N ASP A 363 -3.11 10.31 -10.93
CA ASP A 363 -3.94 11.37 -10.31
C ASP A 363 -3.23 12.10 -9.16
N PRO A 364 -2.46 13.13 -9.47
CA PRO A 364 -1.81 13.95 -8.44
C PRO A 364 -2.76 14.64 -7.46
N ARG A 365 -4.01 14.96 -7.87
CA ARG A 365 -4.98 15.61 -6.97
C ARG A 365 -5.43 14.66 -5.87
N LYS A 366 -5.73 13.42 -6.26
CA LYS A 366 -6.07 12.36 -5.32
C LYS A 366 -4.91 12.07 -4.38
N SER A 367 -3.68 12.05 -4.90
CA SER A 367 -2.46 11.92 -4.10
C SER A 367 -2.34 13.01 -3.02
N PHE A 368 -2.55 14.28 -3.38
CA PHE A 368 -2.55 15.40 -2.42
C PHE A 368 -3.66 15.26 -1.37
N ALA A 369 -4.85 14.84 -1.78
CA ALA A 369 -5.97 14.61 -0.88
C ALA A 369 -5.65 13.51 0.15
N LEU A 370 -5.07 12.39 -0.29
CA LEU A 370 -4.65 11.30 0.59
C LEU A 370 -3.58 11.74 1.59
N VAL A 371 -2.53 12.46 1.16
CA VAL A 371 -1.50 12.98 2.07
C VAL A 371 -2.10 13.95 3.10
N ASN A 372 -2.99 14.83 2.67
CA ASN A 372 -3.69 15.73 3.60
C ASN A 372 -4.54 14.96 4.61
N ASP A 373 -5.18 13.87 4.19
CA ASP A 373 -6.01 13.04 5.05
C ASP A 373 -5.18 12.29 6.08
N ILE A 374 -4.16 11.56 5.65
CA ILE A 374 -3.23 10.83 6.51
C ILE A 374 -2.63 11.75 7.57
N THR A 375 -2.13 12.91 7.16
CA THR A 375 -1.50 13.88 8.07
C THR A 375 -2.51 14.58 8.97
N SER A 376 -3.82 14.44 8.73
CA SER A 376 -4.86 14.93 9.65
C SER A 376 -5.02 14.06 10.89
N TRP A 377 -4.54 12.80 10.86
CA TRP A 377 -4.49 11.90 12.00
C TRP A 377 -3.26 12.17 12.88
N GLN A 378 -3.04 13.41 13.25
CA GLN A 378 -1.97 13.85 14.13
C GLN A 378 -2.54 14.32 15.46
N ASN A 379 -1.99 13.81 16.57
CA ASN A 379 -2.37 14.29 17.89
C ASN A 379 -1.71 15.64 18.25
N ASP A 380 -2.10 16.21 19.39
CA ASP A 380 -1.58 17.51 19.85
C ASP A 380 -0.06 17.49 20.17
N GLN A 381 0.51 16.33 20.49
CA GLN A 381 1.94 16.16 20.71
C GLN A 381 2.74 16.07 19.40
N GLY A 382 2.11 15.70 18.29
CA GLY A 382 2.74 15.59 16.99
C GLY A 382 2.84 14.17 16.42
N MET A 383 2.45 13.15 17.17
CA MET A 383 2.44 11.79 16.67
C MET A 383 1.38 11.59 15.59
N PHE A 384 1.72 10.91 14.52
CA PHE A 384 0.74 10.31 13.64
C PHE A 384 0.28 8.97 14.20
N ALA A 385 -1.02 8.74 14.20
CA ALA A 385 -1.57 7.44 14.58
C ALA A 385 -1.12 6.34 13.62
N GLN A 386 -1.02 5.11 14.09
CA GLN A 386 -0.72 3.96 13.22
C GLN A 386 -1.74 3.85 12.10
N TYR A 387 -3.00 4.03 12.40
CA TYR A 387 -4.08 4.08 11.42
C TYR A 387 -5.22 4.96 11.89
N GLY A 388 -5.97 5.50 10.94
CA GLY A 388 -7.33 5.95 11.11
C GLY A 388 -8.30 4.99 10.42
N GLN A 389 -9.55 4.99 10.83
CA GLN A 389 -10.60 4.34 10.08
C GLN A 389 -11.86 5.16 10.17
N TRP A 390 -12.49 5.31 9.03
CA TRP A 390 -13.68 6.12 8.92
C TRP A 390 -14.97 5.34 9.15
N VAL A 391 -14.83 4.01 9.05
CA VAL A 391 -15.94 3.09 9.25
C VAL A 391 -15.67 2.32 10.53
N SER A 392 -16.18 2.81 11.63
CA SER A 392 -16.22 2.06 12.88
C SER A 392 -17.55 1.36 13.03
N ARG A 393 -17.53 0.13 13.54
CA ARG A 393 -18.72 -0.58 13.93
C ARG A 393 -18.78 -0.71 15.43
N PRO A 394 -19.97 -0.60 16.04
CA PRO A 394 -20.18 -1.10 17.37
C PRO A 394 -19.73 -2.57 17.40
N ASN A 395 -18.94 -2.97 18.33
CA ASN A 395 -18.37 -4.32 18.47
C ASN A 395 -17.19 -4.66 17.56
N ASN A 396 -16.60 -3.71 16.84
CA ASN A 396 -15.31 -3.95 16.20
C ASN A 396 -14.21 -3.75 17.25
N TRP A 397 -13.29 -4.72 17.34
CA TRP A 397 -12.11 -4.63 18.18
C TRP A 397 -11.05 -3.64 17.66
N ILE A 398 -11.19 -3.16 16.43
CA ILE A 398 -10.32 -2.14 15.85
C ILE A 398 -10.87 -0.76 16.22
N PHE A 399 -10.04 0.04 16.86
CA PHE A 399 -10.39 1.39 17.29
C PHE A 399 -10.52 2.35 16.09
N PRO A 400 -11.34 3.40 16.17
CA PRO A 400 -11.44 4.41 15.11
C PRO A 400 -10.10 5.06 14.76
N VAL A 401 -9.21 5.23 15.76
CA VAL A 401 -7.86 5.75 15.58
C VAL A 401 -6.92 5.02 16.54
N ALA A 402 -5.82 4.50 16.03
CA ALA A 402 -4.85 3.78 16.84
C ALA A 402 -3.74 4.72 17.34
N TRP A 403 -3.91 5.22 18.54
CA TRP A 403 -2.96 6.10 19.22
C TRP A 403 -1.91 5.37 20.06
N GLY A 404 -1.99 4.07 20.15
CA GLY A 404 -1.09 3.26 20.97
C GLY A 404 0.34 3.21 20.46
N HIS A 405 0.55 3.44 19.18
CA HIS A 405 1.84 3.48 18.53
C HIS A 405 1.73 4.20 17.17
N THR A 406 2.85 4.40 16.52
CA THR A 406 2.97 4.96 15.16
C THR A 406 3.61 3.95 14.23
N GLN A 407 4.04 4.38 13.06
CA GLN A 407 4.79 3.58 12.09
C GLN A 407 6.00 4.37 11.56
N TYR A 408 6.63 3.86 10.50
CA TYR A 408 7.83 4.47 9.93
C TYR A 408 7.66 5.92 9.46
N PRO A 409 8.67 6.78 9.66
CA PRO A 409 8.65 8.17 9.19
C PRO A 409 8.96 8.26 7.68
N VAL A 410 8.12 7.68 6.83
CA VAL A 410 8.26 7.72 5.37
C VAL A 410 7.51 8.89 4.72
N GLY A 411 6.76 9.64 5.53
CA GLY A 411 5.86 10.69 5.05
C GLY A 411 6.58 11.82 4.30
N ALA A 412 7.76 12.25 4.77
CA ALA A 412 8.52 13.27 4.09
C ALA A 412 9.00 12.81 2.72
N LEU A 413 9.57 11.61 2.60
CA LEU A 413 10.03 11.05 1.33
C LEU A 413 8.89 10.90 0.31
N ALA A 414 7.78 10.31 0.71
CA ALA A 414 6.62 10.15 -0.16
C ALA A 414 6.08 11.52 -0.61
N THR A 415 5.92 12.46 0.32
CA THR A 415 5.45 13.82 0.01
C THR A 415 6.40 14.58 -0.92
N ALA A 416 7.72 14.45 -0.74
CA ALA A 416 8.71 15.08 -1.62
C ALA A 416 8.60 14.57 -3.06
N LYS A 417 8.51 13.27 -3.26
CA LYS A 417 8.35 12.68 -4.61
C LYS A 417 7.02 13.08 -5.24
N ILE A 418 5.94 13.11 -4.47
CA ILE A 418 4.61 13.58 -4.92
C ILE A 418 4.66 15.05 -5.35
N TYR A 419 5.26 15.90 -4.53
CA TYR A 419 5.43 17.33 -4.82
C TYR A 419 6.27 17.55 -6.08
N LEU A 420 7.41 16.91 -6.20
CA LEU A 420 8.29 17.04 -7.37
C LEU A 420 7.60 16.59 -8.66
N ARG A 421 6.77 15.56 -8.58
CA ARG A 421 6.01 15.08 -9.74
C ARG A 421 5.02 16.13 -10.25
N ARG A 422 4.37 16.86 -9.36
CA ARG A 422 3.50 17.99 -9.66
C ARG A 422 3.72 19.09 -8.64
N PRO A 423 4.65 20.03 -8.89
CA PRO A 423 4.95 21.08 -7.93
C PRO A 423 3.71 21.92 -7.59
N ASP A 424 3.35 21.92 -6.33
CA ASP A 424 2.30 22.75 -5.73
C ASP A 424 2.79 23.25 -4.37
N ARG A 425 3.24 24.50 -4.35
CA ARG A 425 3.83 25.11 -3.16
C ARG A 425 2.83 25.29 -2.02
N GLU A 426 1.54 25.47 -2.32
CA GLU A 426 0.50 25.60 -1.31
C GLU A 426 0.29 24.24 -0.60
N PHE A 427 0.24 23.17 -1.37
CA PHE A 427 0.20 21.81 -0.81
C PHE A 427 1.40 21.55 0.10
N LEU A 428 2.62 21.83 -0.36
CA LEU A 428 3.83 21.60 0.43
C LEU A 428 3.83 22.44 1.72
N ALA A 429 3.47 23.72 1.63
CA ALA A 429 3.39 24.62 2.77
C ALA A 429 2.34 24.16 3.82
N LYS A 430 1.27 23.51 3.39
CA LYS A 430 0.24 22.97 4.28
C LYS A 430 0.68 21.71 5.00
N VAL A 431 1.43 20.83 4.33
CA VAL A 431 1.79 19.49 4.87
C VAL A 431 3.09 19.56 5.68
N TYR A 432 4.07 20.35 5.26
CA TYR A 432 5.38 20.47 5.91
C TYR A 432 5.32 20.67 7.43
N PRO A 433 4.54 21.61 7.99
CA PRO A 433 4.48 21.79 9.44
C PRO A 433 4.03 20.57 10.22
N ARG A 434 3.17 19.75 9.63
CA ARG A 434 2.67 18.50 10.24
C ARG A 434 3.75 17.43 10.25
N LEU A 435 4.45 17.28 9.13
CA LEU A 435 5.59 16.36 9.03
C LEU A 435 6.71 16.77 9.98
N LEU A 436 7.07 18.06 10.03
CA LEU A 436 8.08 18.56 10.96
C LEU A 436 7.68 18.35 12.44
N LYS A 437 6.39 18.56 12.76
CA LYS A 437 5.89 18.30 14.12
C LYS A 437 5.98 16.81 14.48
N ASN A 438 5.74 15.91 13.53
CA ASN A 438 5.91 14.46 13.73
C ASN A 438 7.39 14.10 13.88
N HIS A 439 8.28 14.68 13.06
CA HIS A 439 9.72 14.50 13.18
C HIS A 439 10.23 14.84 14.58
N ARG A 440 9.81 15.99 15.13
CA ARG A 440 10.20 16.43 16.46
C ARG A 440 9.60 15.60 17.62
N TRP A 441 8.45 14.97 17.37
CA TRP A 441 7.77 14.18 18.38
C TRP A 441 8.63 13.02 18.91
N TRP A 442 9.40 12.35 18.10
CA TRP A 442 10.17 11.16 18.47
C TRP A 442 11.08 11.35 19.69
N PHE A 443 11.75 12.49 19.76
CA PHE A 443 12.66 12.86 20.84
C PHE A 443 12.04 13.82 21.85
N SER A 444 10.82 14.28 21.67
CA SER A 444 10.19 15.21 22.61
C SER A 444 9.83 14.54 23.92
N ASP A 445 9.81 15.33 25.01
CA ASP A 445 9.41 14.89 26.33
C ASP A 445 7.93 14.51 26.32
N ARG A 446 7.61 13.30 26.81
CA ARG A 446 6.23 12.84 26.95
C ARG A 446 5.51 13.40 28.18
N GLY A 447 6.15 14.27 28.96
CA GLY A 447 5.57 14.92 30.15
C GLY A 447 6.08 14.38 31.50
N ASP A 448 6.95 13.38 31.50
CA ASP A 448 7.56 12.79 32.68
C ASP A 448 9.09 12.85 32.69
N GLY A 449 9.67 13.67 31.80
CA GLY A 449 11.11 13.81 31.63
C GLY A 449 11.74 12.69 30.79
N GLN A 450 10.93 11.85 30.15
CA GLN A 450 11.38 10.81 29.23
C GLN A 450 10.98 11.16 27.79
N PRO A 451 11.89 10.98 26.82
CA PRO A 451 11.53 11.08 25.39
C PRO A 451 10.55 9.97 25.00
N TRP A 452 9.76 10.21 23.95
CA TRP A 452 8.83 9.20 23.45
C TRP A 452 9.51 7.92 22.98
N ARG A 453 10.66 8.03 22.30
CA ARG A 453 11.31 6.87 21.65
C ARG A 453 12.84 6.83 21.80
N ASP A 454 13.39 7.48 22.82
CA ASP A 454 14.82 7.38 23.23
C ASP A 454 14.89 7.04 24.73
N GLY A 455 14.52 5.80 25.06
CA GLY A 455 14.34 5.38 26.44
C GLY A 455 15.64 5.34 27.25
N ASN A 456 16.76 5.03 26.62
CA ASN A 456 18.07 5.01 27.25
C ASN A 456 18.82 6.35 27.15
N LYS A 457 18.24 7.34 26.48
CA LYS A 457 18.78 8.70 26.29
C LYS A 457 20.16 8.73 25.62
N ASN A 458 20.40 7.82 24.70
CA ASN A 458 21.64 7.77 23.94
C ASN A 458 21.55 8.55 22.61
N GLY A 459 20.36 9.07 22.30
CA GLY A 459 20.04 9.79 21.06
C GLY A 459 19.81 8.91 19.87
N LEU A 460 19.48 7.63 20.09
CA LEU A 460 18.95 6.72 19.07
C LEU A 460 17.51 6.35 19.41
N LEU A 461 16.72 6.08 18.38
CA LEU A 461 15.33 5.71 18.51
C LEU A 461 15.16 4.21 18.72
N GLU A 462 14.19 3.87 19.53
CA GLU A 462 13.71 2.54 19.83
C GLU A 462 12.26 2.35 19.39
N LEU A 463 11.78 1.12 19.28
CA LEU A 463 10.36 0.84 19.14
C LEU A 463 9.66 1.01 20.48
N GLY A 464 8.44 1.53 20.48
CA GLY A 464 7.72 1.79 21.72
C GLY A 464 6.21 1.73 21.59
N SER A 465 5.54 1.88 22.72
CA SER A 465 4.09 2.04 22.76
C SER A 465 3.71 3.24 23.62
N ASN A 466 2.63 3.88 23.24
CA ASN A 466 2.08 4.97 24.03
C ASN A 466 1.18 4.43 25.12
N TYR A 467 1.06 5.19 26.20
CA TYR A 467 0.02 4.95 27.17
C TYR A 467 -1.31 5.43 26.59
N ALA A 468 -2.07 4.50 26.01
CA ALA A 468 -3.40 4.76 25.53
C ALA A 468 -4.39 3.88 26.31
N SER A 469 -5.53 4.46 26.69
CA SER A 469 -6.55 3.76 27.49
C SER A 469 -7.14 2.54 26.77
N GLU A 470 -7.06 2.55 25.44
CA GLU A 470 -7.54 1.48 24.57
C GLU A 470 -6.58 0.28 24.51
N ILE A 471 -5.33 0.39 25.02
CA ILE A 471 -4.38 -0.71 25.00
C ILE A 471 -4.21 -1.27 26.42
N PRO A 472 -4.66 -2.48 26.67
CA PRO A 472 -4.39 -3.17 27.91
C PRO A 472 -2.89 -3.25 28.19
N TYR A 473 -2.52 -3.13 29.44
CA TYR A 473 -1.13 -3.10 29.91
C TYR A 473 -0.31 -4.29 29.41
N GLU A 474 -0.90 -5.48 29.43
CA GLU A 474 -0.30 -6.73 28.99
C GLU A 474 0.03 -6.78 27.49
N HIS A 475 -0.51 -5.87 26.70
CA HIS A 475 -0.29 -5.83 25.25
C HIS A 475 0.71 -4.76 24.80
N ARG A 476 1.26 -3.97 25.71
CA ARG A 476 2.16 -2.84 25.36
C ARG A 476 3.43 -3.27 24.66
N GLN A 477 4.04 -4.36 25.08
CA GLN A 477 5.23 -4.90 24.42
C GLN A 477 4.92 -5.30 22.97
N GLN A 478 3.81 -6.00 22.77
CA GLN A 478 3.38 -6.39 21.42
C GLN A 478 3.04 -5.17 20.56
N THR A 479 2.39 -4.18 21.15
CA THR A 479 2.09 -2.91 20.47
C THR A 479 3.38 -2.18 20.05
N ALA A 480 4.43 -2.21 20.87
CA ALA A 480 5.72 -1.63 20.50
C ALA A 480 6.36 -2.34 19.30
N TYR A 481 6.21 -3.65 19.17
CA TYR A 481 6.69 -4.39 18.00
C TYR A 481 5.97 -3.98 16.70
N PHE A 482 4.69 -3.59 16.79
CA PHE A 482 3.90 -3.17 15.64
C PHE A 482 4.25 -1.79 15.10
N GLU A 483 5.14 -1.06 15.73
CA GLU A 483 5.70 0.16 15.14
C GLU A 483 6.61 -0.11 13.96
N SER A 484 7.00 -1.37 13.74
CA SER A 484 7.95 -1.80 12.72
C SER A 484 7.50 -3.10 12.05
N HIS A 485 8.43 -4.02 11.82
CA HIS A 485 8.20 -5.32 11.19
C HIS A 485 7.56 -6.30 12.17
N ASP A 486 6.28 -6.29 12.33
CA ASP A 486 5.44 -6.89 13.37
C ASP A 486 6.06 -8.07 14.11
N ASP A 487 6.31 -9.21 13.45
CA ASP A 487 6.84 -10.44 14.05
C ASP A 487 8.31 -10.73 13.70
N SER A 488 9.08 -9.69 13.35
CA SER A 488 10.49 -9.85 13.00
C SER A 488 11.30 -10.46 14.16
N PRO A 489 12.17 -11.43 13.88
CA PRO A 489 13.03 -12.01 14.90
C PRO A 489 14.11 -11.05 15.41
N GLN A 490 14.24 -9.87 14.82
CA GLN A 490 15.12 -8.82 15.30
C GLN A 490 14.73 -8.29 16.69
N TRP A 491 13.43 -8.31 17.01
CA TRP A 491 12.88 -7.83 18.29
C TRP A 491 11.79 -8.70 18.88
N TRP A 492 11.02 -9.40 18.07
CA TRP A 492 9.91 -10.22 18.56
C TRP A 492 10.38 -11.26 19.56
N HIS A 493 9.98 -11.10 20.83
CA HIS A 493 10.38 -11.92 21.98
C HIS A 493 11.90 -11.92 22.32
N VAL A 494 12.73 -11.19 21.59
CA VAL A 494 14.19 -11.13 21.86
C VAL A 494 14.61 -9.85 22.57
N ALA A 495 13.82 -8.78 22.44
CA ALA A 495 14.03 -7.52 23.13
C ALA A 495 12.93 -7.30 24.17
N PRO A 496 13.24 -7.20 25.48
CA PRO A 496 12.24 -6.94 26.50
C PRO A 496 11.71 -5.51 26.40
N TYR A 497 10.48 -5.35 26.82
CA TYR A 497 9.84 -4.05 26.95
C TYR A 497 10.19 -3.44 28.32
N ASN A 498 10.60 -2.18 28.31
CA ASN A 498 10.91 -1.41 29.50
C ASN A 498 9.74 -0.49 29.84
N GLU A 499 9.03 -0.80 30.91
CA GLU A 499 7.83 -0.06 31.33
C GLU A 499 8.10 1.37 31.80
N LYS A 500 9.34 1.69 32.20
CA LYS A 500 9.72 3.05 32.61
C LYS A 500 9.89 3.96 31.41
N THR A 501 10.40 3.41 30.30
CA THR A 501 10.65 4.16 29.07
C THR A 501 9.51 4.02 28.07
N ASN A 502 8.64 3.01 28.22
CA ASN A 502 7.62 2.59 27.25
C ASN A 502 8.22 2.20 25.88
N THR A 503 9.45 1.69 25.89
CA THR A 503 10.17 1.25 24.69
C THR A 503 10.70 -0.17 24.88
N ILE A 504 11.04 -0.83 23.77
CA ILE A 504 11.85 -2.06 23.84
C ILE A 504 13.32 -1.67 24.07
N GLU A 505 14.05 -2.48 24.81
CA GLU A 505 15.46 -2.23 25.12
C GLU A 505 16.37 -2.58 23.92
N LEU A 506 16.16 -1.90 22.78
CA LEU A 506 16.84 -2.15 21.50
C LEU A 506 16.90 -0.89 20.65
N ASP A 507 18.10 -0.39 20.42
CA ASP A 507 18.37 0.62 19.39
C ASP A 507 18.29 -0.06 18.00
N THR A 508 17.43 0.41 17.10
CA THR A 508 17.19 -0.26 15.81
C THR A 508 17.82 0.48 14.63
N VAL A 509 18.37 -0.27 13.68
CA VAL A 509 19.03 0.31 12.48
C VAL A 509 18.00 0.99 11.61
N GLU A 510 16.90 0.32 11.29
CA GLU A 510 15.90 0.81 10.35
C GLU A 510 15.26 2.13 10.81
N ARG A 511 14.85 2.20 12.08
CA ARG A 511 14.19 3.39 12.62
C ARG A 511 15.08 4.61 12.57
N ASN A 512 16.33 4.44 12.99
CA ASN A 512 17.29 5.51 13.05
C ASN A 512 17.74 5.99 11.67
N CYS A 513 17.91 5.05 10.72
CA CYS A 513 18.23 5.40 9.33
C CYS A 513 17.07 6.13 8.64
N LEU A 514 15.82 5.70 8.88
CA LEU A 514 14.64 6.39 8.34
C LEU A 514 14.41 7.74 9.01
N TYR A 515 14.73 7.90 10.29
CA TYR A 515 14.70 9.21 10.94
C TYR A 515 15.76 10.15 10.35
N ALA A 516 16.97 9.66 10.10
CA ALA A 516 18.00 10.44 9.41
C ALA A 516 17.54 10.84 7.99
N MET A 517 16.92 9.94 7.23
CA MET A 517 16.31 10.26 5.95
C MET A 517 15.24 11.34 6.09
N ASP A 518 14.35 11.21 7.05
CA ASP A 518 13.24 12.16 7.28
C ASP A 518 13.81 13.57 7.57
N ALA A 519 14.87 13.69 8.39
CA ALA A 519 15.53 14.95 8.70
C ALA A 519 16.07 15.66 7.45
N TRP A 520 16.83 14.97 6.59
CA TRP A 520 17.40 15.62 5.42
C TRP A 520 16.37 15.91 4.32
N ILE A 521 15.31 15.07 4.18
CA ILE A 521 14.20 15.36 3.27
C ILE A 521 13.41 16.59 3.74
N LEU A 522 13.14 16.68 5.04
CA LEU A 522 12.48 17.86 5.60
C LEU A 522 13.34 19.11 5.45
N ALA A 523 14.68 18.99 5.57
CA ALA A 523 15.59 20.11 5.27
C ALA A 523 15.46 20.56 3.81
N TRP A 524 15.40 19.63 2.86
CA TRP A 524 15.14 19.92 1.45
C TRP A 524 13.77 20.59 1.25
N MET A 525 12.71 20.12 1.91
CA MET A 525 11.39 20.78 1.85
C MET A 525 11.42 22.20 2.42
N ALA A 526 12.17 22.40 3.49
CA ALA A 526 12.34 23.75 4.08
C ALA A 526 13.03 24.70 3.11
N ASP A 527 14.06 24.26 2.40
CA ASP A 527 14.72 25.05 1.34
C ASP A 527 13.74 25.40 0.21
N GLU A 528 12.94 24.43 -0.27
CA GLU A 528 11.87 24.65 -1.27
C GLU A 528 10.84 25.69 -0.80
N LEU A 529 10.54 25.71 0.49
CA LEU A 529 9.62 26.68 1.10
C LEU A 529 10.28 28.02 1.44
N GLY A 530 11.60 28.17 1.31
CA GLY A 530 12.33 29.36 1.67
C GLY A 530 12.44 29.57 3.19
N LEU A 531 12.62 28.47 3.93
CA LEU A 531 12.77 28.41 5.40
C LEU A 531 14.22 28.01 5.77
N PRO A 532 15.23 28.86 5.54
CA PRO A 532 16.64 28.48 5.66
C PRO A 532 17.06 28.12 7.09
N GLN A 533 16.37 28.63 8.10
CA GLN A 533 16.67 28.30 9.49
C GLN A 533 16.28 26.88 9.82
N ASP A 534 15.05 26.44 9.44
CA ASP A 534 14.58 25.08 9.59
C ASP A 534 15.48 24.12 8.80
N ALA A 535 15.85 24.48 7.56
CA ALA A 535 16.73 23.67 6.73
C ALA A 535 18.09 23.44 7.41
N ALA A 536 18.72 24.48 7.93
CA ALA A 536 20.00 24.37 8.62
C ALA A 536 19.91 23.58 9.94
N GLU A 537 18.82 23.70 10.69
CA GLU A 537 18.58 22.92 11.91
C GLU A 537 18.45 21.43 11.57
N LEU A 538 17.60 21.08 10.64
CA LEU A 538 17.36 19.70 10.20
C LEU A 538 18.60 19.05 9.57
N GLN A 539 19.43 19.81 8.86
CA GLN A 539 20.72 19.33 8.38
C GLN A 539 21.69 18.99 9.50
N ARG A 540 21.71 19.78 10.57
CA ARG A 540 22.49 19.47 11.77
C ARG A 540 21.94 18.22 12.48
N GLU A 541 20.63 18.10 12.61
CA GLU A 541 20.00 16.92 13.19
C GLU A 541 20.36 15.64 12.41
N HIS A 542 20.28 15.69 11.07
CA HIS A 542 20.74 14.60 10.21
C HIS A 542 22.20 14.23 10.49
N THR A 543 23.12 15.22 10.54
CA THR A 543 24.55 14.97 10.78
C THR A 543 24.76 14.29 12.12
N ILE A 544 24.15 14.80 13.19
CA ILE A 544 24.24 14.22 14.53
C ILE A 544 23.71 12.78 14.55
N MET A 545 22.57 12.53 13.90
CA MET A 545 21.99 11.20 13.84
C MET A 545 22.89 10.23 13.06
N ALA A 546 23.43 10.65 11.92
CA ALA A 546 24.36 9.86 11.12
C ALA A 546 25.62 9.48 11.91
N GLU A 547 26.20 10.43 12.65
CA GLU A 547 27.34 10.18 13.54
C GLU A 547 27.00 9.16 14.63
N ARG A 548 25.84 9.28 15.28
CA ARG A 548 25.40 8.35 16.34
C ARG A 548 25.16 6.94 15.81
N ILE A 549 24.50 6.80 14.67
CA ILE A 549 24.31 5.52 14.02
C ILE A 549 25.66 4.87 13.71
N ASN A 550 26.60 5.64 13.16
CA ASN A 550 27.94 5.17 12.84
C ASN A 550 28.77 4.78 14.06
N GLN A 551 28.57 5.44 15.19
CA GLN A 551 29.27 5.13 16.45
C GLN A 551 28.65 3.96 17.19
N LEU A 552 27.32 3.87 17.24
CA LEU A 552 26.62 2.97 18.15
C LEU A 552 26.02 1.74 17.46
N LEU A 553 25.71 1.79 16.16
CA LEU A 553 25.07 0.69 15.44
C LEU A 553 26.00 0.00 14.41
N TRP A 554 27.24 0.41 14.30
CA TRP A 554 28.23 -0.29 13.47
C TRP A 554 28.97 -1.37 14.25
N ASP A 555 28.69 -2.64 13.91
CA ASP A 555 29.46 -3.78 14.43
C ASP A 555 30.76 -3.96 13.63
N SER A 556 31.85 -3.47 14.17
CA SER A 556 33.17 -3.54 13.52
C SER A 556 33.73 -4.96 13.40
N ARG A 557 33.22 -5.94 14.16
CA ARG A 557 33.66 -7.35 14.07
C ARG A 557 33.06 -8.02 12.82
N ARG A 558 31.80 -7.68 12.50
CA ARG A 558 31.08 -8.20 11.33
C ARG A 558 31.10 -7.27 10.13
N ASN A 559 31.62 -6.05 10.27
CA ASN A 559 31.59 -4.99 9.28
C ASN A 559 30.17 -4.72 8.73
N VAL A 560 29.19 -4.56 9.62
CA VAL A 560 27.80 -4.35 9.25
C VAL A 560 27.09 -3.48 10.28
N TYR A 561 26.06 -2.76 9.85
CA TYR A 561 25.11 -2.16 10.79
C TYR A 561 24.27 -3.25 11.44
N ALA A 562 24.06 -3.14 12.76
CA ALA A 562 23.30 -4.11 13.51
C ALA A 562 22.52 -3.44 14.62
N ASN A 563 21.33 -3.96 14.89
CA ASN A 563 20.55 -3.54 16.03
C ASN A 563 21.35 -3.77 17.32
N ARG A 564 21.27 -2.83 18.24
CA ARG A 564 22.03 -2.87 19.50
C ARG A 564 21.12 -3.01 20.68
N ARG A 565 21.20 -4.17 21.32
CA ARG A 565 20.53 -4.40 22.58
C ARG A 565 21.21 -3.55 23.65
N TRP A 566 20.42 -2.86 24.45
CA TRP A 566 20.89 -2.22 25.67
C TRP A 566 20.16 -2.82 26.89
N SER A 567 20.85 -2.89 27.99
CA SER A 567 20.27 -3.40 29.25
C SER A 567 20.89 -2.68 30.43
N PRO A 568 20.08 -2.12 31.33
CA PRO A 568 20.59 -1.54 32.56
C PRO A 568 21.33 -2.56 33.45
N ARG A 569 21.12 -3.87 33.22
CA ARG A 569 21.68 -4.95 34.04
C ARG A 569 22.87 -5.64 33.39
N ASP A 570 22.76 -5.91 32.06
CA ASP A 570 23.64 -6.89 31.40
C ASP A 570 24.60 -6.22 30.40
N GLY A 571 24.53 -4.88 30.24
CA GLY A 571 25.34 -4.12 29.30
C GLY A 571 24.75 -4.11 27.90
N ASN A 572 25.57 -3.73 26.90
CA ASN A 572 25.16 -3.55 25.52
C ASN A 572 25.83 -4.57 24.61
N TRP A 573 25.08 -5.11 23.63
CA TRP A 573 25.63 -6.01 22.62
C TRP A 573 24.88 -5.89 21.28
N PHE A 574 25.55 -6.24 20.20
CA PHE A 574 24.92 -6.28 18.87
C PHE A 574 24.11 -7.56 18.68
N MET A 575 22.91 -7.38 18.12
CA MET A 575 22.05 -8.51 17.73
C MET A 575 22.65 -9.23 16.52
N PRO A 576 22.62 -10.56 16.47
CA PRO A 576 23.19 -11.31 15.37
C PRO A 576 22.32 -11.35 14.12
N GLN A 577 21.01 -11.10 14.24
CA GLN A 577 20.07 -11.12 13.16
C GLN A 577 20.45 -10.06 12.11
N MET A 578 20.28 -10.41 10.85
CA MET A 578 20.54 -9.52 9.74
C MET A 578 19.30 -9.40 8.88
N ALA A 579 18.86 -8.18 8.66
CA ALA A 579 17.71 -7.82 7.85
C ALA A 579 18.10 -6.79 6.76
N PRO A 580 17.27 -6.55 5.74
CA PRO A 580 17.53 -5.55 4.71
C PRO A 580 17.67 -4.13 5.28
N ASP A 581 17.28 -3.92 6.51
CA ASP A 581 17.39 -2.66 7.26
C ASP A 581 18.80 -2.06 7.22
N ILE A 582 19.84 -2.90 7.10
CA ILE A 582 21.23 -2.46 6.96
C ILE A 582 21.42 -1.56 5.73
N PHE A 583 20.67 -1.79 4.64
CA PHE A 583 20.74 -1.00 3.41
C PHE A 583 19.99 0.34 3.54
N LEU A 584 19.13 0.51 4.54
CA LEU A 584 18.50 1.80 4.82
C LEU A 584 19.52 2.84 5.29
N SER A 585 20.73 2.41 5.71
CA SER A 585 21.86 3.31 5.95
C SER A 585 22.29 4.08 4.70
N LEU A 586 22.02 3.55 3.51
CA LEU A 586 22.21 4.25 2.25
C LEU A 586 21.13 5.32 2.06
N LEU A 587 19.86 4.97 2.24
CA LEU A 587 18.72 5.91 2.12
C LEU A 587 18.80 7.04 3.16
N GLY A 588 19.22 6.72 4.38
CA GLY A 588 19.47 7.71 5.44
C GLY A 588 20.69 8.60 5.20
N ARG A 589 21.49 8.34 4.15
CA ARG A 589 22.80 9.00 3.88
C ARG A 589 23.76 8.88 5.05
N VAL A 590 23.73 7.74 5.72
CA VAL A 590 24.49 7.47 6.96
C VAL A 590 25.81 6.75 6.65
N ALA A 591 25.78 5.80 5.71
CA ALA A 591 26.93 4.95 5.39
C ALA A 591 28.08 5.77 4.76
N PRO A 592 29.24 5.90 5.43
CA PRO A 592 30.38 6.55 4.81
C PRO A 592 31.03 5.61 3.77
N PRO A 593 31.81 6.14 2.81
CA PRO A 593 32.34 5.37 1.68
C PRO A 593 33.09 4.09 2.08
N GLU A 594 33.82 4.12 3.18
CA GLU A 594 34.62 2.98 3.67
C GLU A 594 33.77 1.82 4.19
N ARG A 595 32.46 2.02 4.44
CA ARG A 595 31.51 0.98 4.88
C ARG A 595 30.65 0.45 3.77
N THR A 596 30.60 1.12 2.64
CA THR A 596 29.70 0.73 1.54
C THR A 596 30.11 -0.58 0.88
N GLU A 597 31.41 -0.87 0.80
CA GLU A 597 31.90 -2.10 0.17
C GLU A 597 31.43 -3.37 0.90
N SER A 598 31.42 -3.35 2.24
CA SER A 598 30.92 -4.51 3.00
C SER A 598 29.42 -4.71 2.80
N LEU A 599 28.63 -3.63 2.71
CA LEU A 599 27.21 -3.72 2.40
C LEU A 599 26.97 -4.28 0.99
N ARG A 600 27.79 -3.88 0.01
CA ARG A 600 27.70 -4.40 -1.37
C ARG A 600 28.00 -5.91 -1.41
N GLN A 601 29.02 -6.37 -0.68
CA GLN A 601 29.33 -7.80 -0.56
C GLN A 601 28.16 -8.58 0.05
N ILE A 602 27.52 -8.04 1.11
CA ILE A 602 26.35 -8.65 1.74
C ILE A 602 25.15 -8.68 0.77
N PHE A 603 24.95 -7.65 -0.06
CA PHE A 603 23.89 -7.64 -1.07
C PHE A 603 24.03 -8.79 -2.07
N HIS A 604 25.26 -9.08 -2.51
CA HIS A 604 25.57 -10.14 -3.48
C HIS A 604 25.77 -11.53 -2.84
N ASP A 605 25.74 -11.64 -1.53
CA ASP A 605 25.95 -12.91 -0.84
C ASP A 605 24.70 -13.80 -0.94
N PRO A 606 24.79 -14.99 -1.59
CA PRO A 606 23.63 -15.88 -1.78
C PRO A 606 23.10 -16.50 -0.49
N ILE A 607 23.90 -16.52 0.57
CA ILE A 607 23.43 -16.96 1.89
C ILE A 607 22.84 -15.80 2.71
N LYS A 608 22.87 -14.58 2.20
CA LYS A 608 22.27 -13.38 2.84
C LYS A 608 21.03 -12.93 2.08
N PHE A 609 21.19 -12.06 1.11
CA PHE A 609 20.05 -11.41 0.44
C PHE A 609 19.95 -11.68 -1.05
N ALA A 610 21.04 -12.11 -1.71
CA ALA A 610 21.03 -12.45 -3.12
C ALA A 610 20.22 -13.72 -3.40
N GLY A 611 19.87 -13.95 -4.67
CA GLY A 611 19.09 -15.08 -5.13
C GLY A 611 18.17 -14.69 -6.27
N GLU A 612 17.31 -15.58 -6.72
CA GLU A 612 16.32 -15.29 -7.75
C GLU A 612 15.28 -14.25 -7.26
N TRP A 613 14.85 -14.41 -6.00
CA TRP A 613 13.88 -13.52 -5.34
C TRP A 613 14.61 -12.78 -4.22
N ILE A 614 15.12 -11.60 -4.53
CA ILE A 614 16.04 -10.88 -3.66
C ILE A 614 15.34 -10.04 -2.61
N MET A 615 16.07 -9.75 -1.56
CA MET A 615 15.75 -8.93 -0.42
C MET A 615 14.68 -9.52 0.52
N PRO A 616 14.87 -10.76 1.03
CA PRO A 616 14.03 -11.27 2.11
C PRO A 616 14.21 -10.45 3.38
N THR A 617 13.18 -10.38 4.21
CA THR A 617 13.16 -9.59 5.46
C THR A 617 14.11 -10.06 6.56
N ILE A 618 14.69 -11.22 6.42
CA ILE A 618 15.86 -11.70 7.20
C ILE A 618 16.80 -12.45 6.29
N SER A 619 18.08 -12.50 6.64
CA SER A 619 19.09 -13.21 5.84
C SER A 619 18.76 -14.70 5.69
N ARG A 620 19.15 -15.30 4.56
CA ARG A 620 18.81 -16.69 4.21
C ARG A 620 19.45 -17.72 5.15
N ASP A 621 20.55 -17.38 5.80
CA ASP A 621 21.20 -18.20 6.83
C ASP A 621 20.59 -18.02 8.24
N ASP A 622 19.59 -17.16 8.41
CA ASP A 622 18.87 -17.09 9.66
C ASP A 622 18.03 -18.37 9.87
N PRO A 623 18.09 -18.99 11.06
CA PRO A 623 17.35 -20.23 11.34
C PRO A 623 15.83 -20.15 11.12
N LEU A 624 15.27 -18.94 11.14
CA LEU A 624 13.85 -18.72 10.93
C LEU A 624 13.49 -18.45 9.46
N PHE A 625 14.46 -18.22 8.60
CA PHE A 625 14.21 -17.98 7.17
C PHE A 625 13.38 -19.08 6.49
N PRO A 626 13.58 -20.38 6.75
CA PRO A 626 12.77 -21.43 6.12
C PRO A 626 11.28 -21.36 6.47
N GLN A 627 10.87 -20.64 7.52
CA GLN A 627 9.48 -20.48 7.89
C GLN A 627 8.67 -19.73 6.82
N GLN A 628 9.32 -18.81 6.08
CA GLN A 628 8.65 -17.95 5.10
C GLN A 628 7.34 -17.38 5.66
N HIS A 629 7.41 -16.94 6.92
CA HIS A 629 6.26 -16.47 7.65
C HIS A 629 6.34 -14.96 7.85
N TYR A 630 5.39 -14.24 7.42
CA TYR A 630 5.20 -12.79 7.56
C TYR A 630 6.53 -12.00 7.44
N TRP A 631 7.09 -11.42 8.53
CA TRP A 631 8.38 -10.73 8.51
C TRP A 631 9.60 -11.66 8.78
N ARG A 632 9.43 -12.97 8.56
CA ARG A 632 10.46 -13.99 8.74
C ARG A 632 10.80 -14.65 7.42
N GLY A 633 11.48 -13.89 6.55
CA GLY A 633 12.03 -14.41 5.31
C GLY A 633 11.25 -14.11 4.04
N LYS A 634 10.05 -13.55 4.11
CA LYS A 634 9.33 -13.11 2.91
C LYS A 634 9.89 -11.81 2.36
N VAL A 635 9.60 -11.51 1.10
CA VAL A 635 9.92 -10.25 0.44
C VAL A 635 8.75 -9.29 0.56
N TRP A 636 9.04 -8.04 0.91
CA TRP A 636 8.03 -7.01 1.14
C TRP A 636 8.26 -5.80 0.24
N ALA A 637 7.23 -5.42 -0.49
CA ALA A 637 7.29 -4.35 -1.46
C ALA A 637 7.79 -3.00 -0.91
N PRO A 638 7.35 -2.53 0.29
CA PRO A 638 7.86 -1.31 0.87
C PRO A 638 9.36 -1.34 1.13
N ILE A 639 9.88 -2.47 1.63
CA ILE A 639 11.30 -2.62 1.94
C ILE A 639 12.13 -2.60 0.66
N ASN A 640 11.70 -3.34 -0.38
CA ASN A 640 12.39 -3.33 -1.67
C ASN A 640 12.44 -1.91 -2.26
N TRP A 641 11.35 -1.15 -2.18
CA TRP A 641 11.32 0.22 -2.68
C TRP A 641 12.24 1.16 -1.87
N LEU A 642 12.23 1.09 -0.54
CA LEU A 642 13.10 1.90 0.31
C LEU A 642 14.58 1.57 0.08
N VAL A 643 14.93 0.28 -0.01
CA VAL A 643 16.30 -0.15 -0.34
C VAL A 643 16.69 0.35 -1.73
N TYR A 644 15.82 0.22 -2.73
CA TYR A 644 16.05 0.72 -4.08
C TYR A 644 16.39 2.21 -4.11
N GLN A 645 15.65 3.04 -3.35
CA GLN A 645 15.95 4.47 -3.27
C GLN A 645 17.38 4.71 -2.74
N GLY A 646 17.78 3.96 -1.71
CA GLY A 646 19.12 4.02 -1.15
C GLY A 646 20.22 3.59 -2.14
N LEU A 647 20.01 2.49 -2.87
CA LEU A 647 20.93 2.01 -3.91
C LEU A 647 21.13 3.07 -5.01
N ARG A 648 20.02 3.69 -5.48
CA ARG A 648 20.09 4.75 -6.50
C ARG A 648 20.79 6.01 -5.98
N MET A 649 20.63 6.35 -4.72
CA MET A 649 21.28 7.51 -4.11
C MET A 649 22.81 7.34 -4.04
N TYR A 650 23.29 6.10 -3.86
CA TYR A 650 24.72 5.76 -3.84
C TYR A 650 25.26 5.31 -5.20
N GLU A 651 24.47 5.47 -6.28
CA GLU A 651 24.87 5.13 -7.64
C GLU A 651 25.23 3.63 -7.82
N TRP A 652 24.54 2.76 -7.07
CA TRP A 652 24.66 1.31 -7.21
C TRP A 652 23.66 0.84 -8.26
N ASP A 653 23.92 1.22 -9.51
CA ASP A 653 22.99 1.05 -10.62
C ASP A 653 22.70 -0.43 -10.93
N HIS A 654 23.72 -1.26 -10.86
CA HIS A 654 23.57 -2.70 -11.11
C HIS A 654 22.72 -3.37 -10.03
N GLU A 655 22.98 -3.08 -8.76
CA GLU A 655 22.23 -3.62 -7.62
C GLU A 655 20.78 -3.11 -7.63
N ALA A 656 20.58 -1.84 -7.96
CA ALA A 656 19.25 -1.25 -8.12
C ALA A 656 18.47 -1.95 -9.24
N HIS A 657 19.10 -2.21 -10.37
CA HIS A 657 18.48 -2.92 -11.49
C HIS A 657 18.11 -4.36 -11.12
N LEU A 658 18.99 -5.12 -10.49
CA LEU A 658 18.70 -6.47 -10.01
C LEU A 658 17.51 -6.50 -9.07
N LEU A 659 17.41 -5.52 -8.16
CA LEU A 659 16.29 -5.41 -7.24
C LEU A 659 14.98 -5.07 -7.96
N ALA A 660 15.03 -4.16 -8.94
CA ALA A 660 13.88 -3.77 -9.75
C ALA A 660 13.34 -4.94 -10.58
N GLU A 661 14.23 -5.67 -11.26
CA GLU A 661 13.88 -6.82 -12.09
C GLU A 661 13.22 -7.93 -11.26
N SER A 662 13.86 -8.33 -10.15
CA SER A 662 13.34 -9.36 -9.25
C SER A 662 11.99 -8.96 -8.66
N SER A 663 11.84 -7.71 -8.22
CA SER A 663 10.60 -7.18 -7.67
C SER A 663 9.47 -7.20 -8.70
N ALA A 664 9.74 -6.70 -9.90
CA ALA A 664 8.73 -6.67 -10.96
C ALA A 664 8.29 -8.07 -11.40
N LYS A 665 9.21 -9.04 -11.48
CA LYS A 665 8.88 -10.45 -11.79
C LYS A 665 7.93 -11.05 -10.75
N MET A 666 8.18 -10.83 -9.46
CA MET A 666 7.30 -11.29 -8.38
C MET A 666 5.90 -10.72 -8.49
N PHE A 667 5.77 -9.44 -8.79
CA PHE A 667 4.47 -8.81 -8.94
C PHE A 667 3.75 -9.21 -10.23
N LEU A 668 4.45 -9.17 -11.38
CA LEU A 668 3.82 -9.37 -12.70
C LEU A 668 3.31 -10.80 -12.92
N ARG A 669 3.88 -11.79 -12.24
CA ARG A 669 3.43 -13.17 -12.37
C ARG A 669 1.97 -13.36 -11.92
N PRO A 670 1.57 -13.11 -10.68
CA PRO A 670 0.17 -13.22 -10.26
C PRO A 670 -0.74 -12.19 -10.95
N TRP A 671 -0.21 -11.02 -11.31
CA TRP A 671 -0.95 -10.01 -12.06
C TRP A 671 -1.40 -10.53 -13.43
N ARG A 672 -0.51 -11.15 -14.19
CA ARG A 672 -0.81 -11.74 -15.51
C ARG A 672 -1.76 -12.93 -15.43
N GLU A 673 -1.62 -13.73 -14.39
CA GLU A 673 -2.44 -14.92 -14.20
C GLU A 673 -3.86 -14.57 -13.74
N ARG A 674 -4.01 -13.63 -12.81
CA ARG A 674 -5.27 -13.39 -12.10
C ARG A 674 -5.59 -11.93 -11.79
N ALA A 675 -4.82 -10.99 -12.32
CA ALA A 675 -4.88 -9.57 -11.98
C ALA A 675 -4.79 -9.31 -10.45
N GLU A 676 -3.96 -10.05 -9.76
CA GLU A 676 -3.74 -9.95 -8.33
C GLU A 676 -2.36 -9.39 -8.01
N CYS A 677 -2.25 -8.59 -6.96
CA CYS A 677 -1.01 -8.31 -6.25
C CYS A 677 -1.15 -8.72 -4.80
N TYR A 678 -0.05 -8.80 -4.07
CA TYR A 678 -0.05 -9.36 -2.73
C TYR A 678 0.64 -8.45 -1.72
N GLU A 679 0.32 -8.66 -0.45
CA GLU A 679 0.94 -7.98 0.68
C GLU A 679 2.46 -8.23 0.73
N ASN A 680 2.86 -9.46 0.46
CA ASN A 680 4.25 -9.93 0.46
C ASN A 680 4.41 -11.15 -0.47
N PHE A 681 5.66 -11.59 -0.66
CA PHE A 681 6.01 -12.67 -1.56
C PHE A 681 6.94 -13.67 -0.87
N LEU A 682 6.86 -14.95 -1.24
CA LEU A 682 7.77 -15.97 -0.73
C LEU A 682 9.16 -15.79 -1.37
N ALA A 683 10.20 -15.63 -0.56
CA ALA A 683 11.57 -15.49 -1.06
C ALA A 683 12.15 -16.80 -1.65
N THR A 684 11.45 -17.92 -1.47
CA THR A 684 11.84 -19.24 -2.00
C THR A 684 11.27 -19.53 -3.38
N THR A 685 10.09 -18.99 -3.71
CA THR A 685 9.35 -19.30 -4.95
C THR A 685 8.93 -18.07 -5.75
N GLY A 686 9.00 -16.88 -5.16
CA GLY A 686 8.48 -15.64 -5.74
C GLY A 686 6.95 -15.57 -5.80
N GLU A 687 6.24 -16.52 -5.19
CA GLU A 687 4.78 -16.53 -5.16
C GLU A 687 4.23 -15.46 -4.23
N GLY A 688 3.12 -14.85 -4.65
CA GLY A 688 2.37 -13.92 -3.82
C GLY A 688 1.80 -14.59 -2.57
N SER A 689 1.81 -13.89 -1.45
CA SER A 689 1.43 -14.43 -0.14
C SER A 689 0.72 -13.38 0.71
N SER A 690 0.01 -13.85 1.74
CA SER A 690 -0.84 -13.04 2.64
C SER A 690 -2.07 -12.46 1.92
N ASP A 691 -2.43 -11.21 2.16
CA ASP A 691 -3.66 -10.66 1.61
C ASP A 691 -3.51 -10.28 0.13
N PRO A 692 -4.42 -10.73 -0.75
CA PRO A 692 -4.45 -10.32 -2.14
C PRO A 692 -4.94 -8.87 -2.27
N HIS A 693 -4.64 -8.25 -3.42
CA HIS A 693 -4.98 -6.87 -3.74
C HIS A 693 -4.49 -5.86 -2.69
N TYR A 694 -3.36 -6.15 -2.06
CA TYR A 694 -2.76 -5.25 -1.10
C TYR A 694 -2.05 -4.10 -1.82
N THR A 695 -2.43 -2.87 -1.51
CA THR A 695 -2.08 -1.69 -2.31
C THR A 695 -0.58 -1.47 -2.48
N TRP A 696 0.20 -1.61 -1.42
CA TRP A 696 1.66 -1.42 -1.53
C TRP A 696 2.38 -2.48 -2.36
N GLY A 697 1.72 -3.62 -2.67
CA GLY A 697 2.29 -4.60 -3.61
C GLY A 697 2.72 -3.97 -4.93
N ALA A 698 2.01 -2.92 -5.38
CA ALA A 698 2.35 -2.16 -6.58
C ALA A 698 3.68 -1.38 -6.49
N MET A 699 4.27 -1.21 -5.29
CA MET A 699 5.62 -0.66 -5.14
C MET A 699 6.67 -1.51 -5.84
N MET A 700 6.44 -2.83 -5.96
CA MET A 700 7.34 -3.75 -6.69
C MET A 700 7.51 -3.38 -8.16
N VAL A 701 6.48 -2.84 -8.78
CA VAL A 701 6.53 -2.41 -10.19
C VAL A 701 6.75 -0.90 -10.36
N LEU A 702 6.50 -0.11 -9.32
CA LEU A 702 6.91 1.29 -9.32
C LEU A 702 8.43 1.41 -9.46
N ILE A 703 9.21 0.57 -8.78
CA ILE A 703 10.66 0.48 -8.91
C ILE A 703 11.06 0.33 -10.39
N ALA A 704 10.37 -0.53 -11.13
CA ALA A 704 10.65 -0.76 -12.55
C ALA A 704 10.41 0.48 -13.42
N MET A 705 9.38 1.26 -13.12
CA MET A 705 9.15 2.56 -13.80
C MET A 705 10.22 3.58 -13.42
N GLU A 706 10.62 3.61 -12.15
CA GLU A 706 11.64 4.50 -11.64
C GLU A 706 13.04 4.19 -12.20
N GLU A 707 13.30 2.96 -12.71
CA GLU A 707 14.51 2.68 -13.50
C GLU A 707 14.57 3.53 -14.78
N LEU A 708 13.45 3.80 -15.40
CA LEU A 708 13.39 4.52 -16.69
C LEU A 708 13.15 6.02 -16.52
N VAL A 709 12.23 6.41 -15.66
CA VAL A 709 11.90 7.81 -15.36
C VAL A 709 11.64 7.96 -13.87
N ASP A 710 12.41 8.81 -13.22
CA ASP A 710 12.21 9.13 -11.81
C ASP A 710 12.33 10.64 -11.56
N ILE A 711 11.73 11.08 -10.47
CA ILE A 711 11.93 12.43 -9.94
C ILE A 711 12.05 12.36 -8.41
N ASN A 712 13.13 12.88 -7.89
CA ASN A 712 13.46 12.82 -6.47
C ASN A 712 14.35 13.99 -6.02
N PRO A 713 14.48 14.25 -4.70
CA PRO A 713 15.27 15.38 -4.20
C PRO A 713 16.77 15.33 -4.50
N TRP A 714 17.35 14.14 -4.76
CA TRP A 714 18.80 13.98 -4.93
C TRP A 714 19.27 13.97 -6.38
N HIS A 715 18.45 13.56 -7.33
CA HIS A 715 18.78 13.54 -8.76
C HIS A 715 17.90 14.49 -9.61
N GLY A 716 16.88 15.12 -8.99
CA GLY A 716 15.89 15.88 -9.74
C GLY A 716 15.13 14.97 -10.73
N LEU A 717 14.74 15.51 -11.87
CA LEU A 717 14.16 14.72 -12.97
C LEU A 717 15.28 13.93 -13.66
N ARG A 718 15.07 12.61 -13.77
CA ARG A 718 16.04 11.63 -14.27
C ARG A 718 15.43 10.75 -15.34
N PHE A 719 16.23 10.41 -16.36
CA PHE A 719 15.87 9.49 -17.44
C PHE A 719 16.97 8.45 -17.65
N GLY A 720 16.57 7.22 -17.94
CA GLY A 720 17.43 6.14 -18.36
C GLY A 720 18.19 5.45 -17.24
N ASN A 721 18.95 4.45 -17.66
CA ASN A 721 19.77 3.56 -16.83
C ASN A 721 21.04 3.21 -17.61
N LEU A 722 22.15 2.96 -16.94
CA LEU A 722 23.43 2.62 -17.56
C LEU A 722 23.54 1.17 -18.04
N ASP A 723 22.74 0.28 -17.46
CA ASP A 723 22.83 -1.17 -17.68
C ASP A 723 21.43 -1.79 -17.87
N PRO A 724 20.70 -1.43 -18.95
CA PRO A 724 19.40 -2.03 -19.24
C PRO A 724 19.57 -3.48 -19.71
N VAL A 725 18.83 -4.39 -19.10
CA VAL A 725 18.83 -5.82 -19.51
C VAL A 725 17.92 -6.06 -20.70
N GLU A 726 16.73 -5.44 -20.69
CA GLU A 726 15.71 -5.59 -21.72
C GLU A 726 15.23 -4.23 -22.23
N GLU A 727 14.56 -4.24 -23.38
CA GLU A 727 13.92 -3.04 -23.89
C GLU A 727 12.78 -2.61 -22.98
N ALA A 728 12.77 -1.33 -22.60
CA ALA A 728 11.78 -0.68 -21.78
C ALA A 728 11.30 0.63 -22.38
N GLY A 729 10.06 0.98 -22.18
CA GLY A 729 9.53 2.28 -22.57
C GLY A 729 8.31 2.70 -21.78
N LEU A 730 8.12 4.01 -21.74
CA LEU A 730 6.91 4.66 -21.23
C LEU A 730 6.45 5.69 -22.24
N GLU A 731 5.17 5.73 -22.51
CA GLU A 731 4.54 6.75 -23.33
C GLU A 731 3.52 7.54 -22.53
N ARG A 732 3.41 8.82 -22.84
CA ARG A 732 2.49 9.76 -22.19
C ARG A 732 2.64 9.78 -20.67
N TYR A 733 3.87 9.60 -20.19
CA TYR A 733 4.16 9.61 -18.77
C TYR A 733 4.26 11.04 -18.27
N HIS A 734 3.26 11.47 -17.51
CA HIS A 734 3.18 12.83 -16.99
C HIS A 734 4.04 13.02 -15.75
N VAL A 735 5.04 13.90 -15.82
CA VAL A 735 5.88 14.27 -14.69
C VAL A 735 6.40 15.71 -14.84
N ALA A 736 6.51 16.44 -13.73
CA ALA A 736 7.00 17.83 -13.71
C ALA A 736 6.32 18.74 -14.75
N GLY A 737 5.00 18.54 -14.94
CA GLY A 737 4.16 19.38 -15.79
C GLY A 737 4.29 19.17 -17.30
N SER A 738 4.90 18.06 -17.76
CA SER A 738 5.00 17.68 -19.16
C SER A 738 4.78 16.20 -19.37
N ASP A 739 4.39 15.82 -20.59
CA ASP A 739 4.29 14.43 -21.00
C ASP A 739 5.61 13.96 -21.62
N TYR A 740 6.08 12.79 -21.18
CA TYR A 740 7.31 12.20 -21.67
C TYR A 740 7.03 10.84 -22.33
N ASP A 741 7.66 10.66 -23.50
CA ASP A 741 7.83 9.34 -24.11
C ASP A 741 9.31 8.98 -23.98
N VAL A 742 9.58 7.84 -23.35
CA VAL A 742 10.95 7.38 -23.07
C VAL A 742 11.11 5.96 -23.59
N SER A 743 12.17 5.71 -24.34
CA SER A 743 12.55 4.37 -24.79
C SER A 743 14.02 4.12 -24.43
N LEU A 744 14.26 2.98 -23.82
CA LEU A 744 15.59 2.54 -23.39
C LEU A 744 15.84 1.10 -23.86
N SER A 745 17.03 0.86 -24.41
CA SER A 745 17.51 -0.47 -24.75
C SER A 745 19.04 -0.53 -24.59
N SER A 746 19.65 -1.67 -24.78
CA SER A 746 21.13 -1.80 -24.82
C SER A 746 21.82 -0.97 -25.92
N LYS A 747 21.04 -0.38 -26.83
CA LYS A 747 21.56 0.36 -28.00
C LYS A 747 21.18 1.83 -28.04
N LEU A 748 20.24 2.28 -27.24
CA LEU A 748 19.79 3.67 -27.28
C LEU A 748 19.05 4.08 -25.99
N LEU A 749 19.07 5.40 -25.72
CA LEU A 749 18.05 6.09 -24.93
C LEU A 749 17.43 7.18 -25.81
N GLU A 750 16.11 7.19 -25.93
CA GLU A 750 15.37 8.29 -26.54
C GLU A 750 14.37 8.86 -25.57
N VAL A 751 14.34 10.17 -25.42
CA VAL A 751 13.40 10.92 -24.58
C VAL A 751 12.73 11.99 -25.44
N ARG A 752 11.41 11.97 -25.50
CA ARG A 752 10.59 13.04 -26.06
C ARG A 752 9.84 13.77 -24.94
N ARG A 753 9.71 15.07 -25.07
CA ARG A 753 8.90 15.89 -24.18
C ARG A 753 7.81 16.58 -25.02
N ASP A 754 6.55 16.39 -24.67
CA ASP A 754 5.40 16.95 -25.38
C ASP A 754 5.49 16.66 -26.91
N ASN A 755 5.78 15.41 -27.25
CA ASN A 755 6.02 14.88 -28.60
C ASN A 755 7.26 15.43 -29.34
N ARG A 756 8.12 16.24 -28.72
CA ARG A 756 9.36 16.76 -29.32
C ARG A 756 10.56 16.02 -28.78
N LEU A 757 11.51 15.68 -29.68
CA LEU A 757 12.75 15.05 -29.26
C LEU A 757 13.50 15.97 -28.28
N LEU A 758 13.79 15.45 -27.09
CA LEU A 758 14.58 16.10 -26.06
C LEU A 758 16.00 15.57 -26.03
N PHE A 759 16.14 14.24 -25.88
CA PHE A 759 17.42 13.52 -25.87
C PHE A 759 17.35 12.30 -26.77
N ALA A 760 18.44 12.02 -27.51
CA ALA A 760 18.63 10.75 -28.23
C ALA A 760 20.10 10.37 -28.15
N ALA A 761 20.43 9.36 -27.38
CA ALA A 761 21.77 8.80 -27.22
C ALA A 761 21.89 7.48 -27.99
N ASP A 762 23.06 7.21 -28.59
CA ASP A 762 23.35 6.03 -29.39
C ASP A 762 23.70 4.80 -28.52
N ARG A 763 23.45 4.89 -27.22
CA ARG A 763 23.63 3.81 -26.21
C ARG A 763 22.94 4.17 -24.89
N PRO A 764 22.83 3.22 -23.93
CA PRO A 764 22.30 3.50 -22.61
C PRO A 764 23.10 4.58 -21.89
N VAL A 765 22.40 5.54 -21.34
CA VAL A 765 22.96 6.60 -20.50
C VAL A 765 21.97 6.94 -19.40
N GLU A 766 22.44 7.58 -18.35
CA GLU A 766 21.60 8.21 -17.35
C GLU A 766 21.68 9.74 -17.49
N ILE A 767 20.54 10.38 -17.58
CA ILE A 767 20.44 11.86 -17.65
C ILE A 767 19.69 12.30 -16.41
N ARG A 768 20.28 13.13 -15.57
CA ARG A 768 19.75 13.58 -14.29
C ARG A 768 19.87 15.09 -14.10
N HIS A 769 19.24 15.63 -13.05
CA HIS A 769 19.17 17.08 -12.78
C HIS A 769 18.65 17.89 -13.96
N VAL A 770 17.71 17.28 -14.71
CA VAL A 770 17.15 17.94 -15.89
C VAL A 770 16.30 19.12 -15.47
N SER A 771 16.66 20.31 -15.99
CA SER A 771 15.91 21.53 -15.73
C SER A 771 15.75 22.36 -17.00
N PHE A 772 14.66 23.14 -17.06
CA PHE A 772 14.26 23.91 -18.24
C PHE A 772 14.16 25.40 -17.93
N GLY A 773 14.73 26.24 -18.78
CA GLY A 773 14.63 27.68 -18.65
C GLY A 773 15.02 28.42 -19.94
N GLN A 774 14.31 29.47 -20.29
CA GLN A 774 14.62 30.36 -21.41
C GLN A 774 14.91 29.66 -22.76
N GLY A 775 14.15 28.57 -23.08
CA GLY A 775 14.37 27.80 -24.32
C GLY A 775 15.62 26.91 -24.30
N ARG A 776 16.16 26.65 -23.11
CA ARG A 776 17.33 25.78 -22.89
C ARG A 776 16.99 24.65 -21.93
N VAL A 777 17.75 23.56 -22.02
CA VAL A 777 17.76 22.46 -21.07
C VAL A 777 19.15 22.32 -20.48
N SER A 778 19.26 22.27 -19.16
CA SER A 778 20.49 21.89 -18.45
C SER A 778 20.31 20.53 -17.82
N PHE A 779 21.37 19.75 -17.79
CA PHE A 779 21.36 18.36 -17.31
C PHE A 779 22.76 17.88 -16.93
N GLU A 780 22.80 16.77 -16.21
CA GLU A 780 24.00 16.01 -15.96
C GLU A 780 23.86 14.66 -16.63
N LEU A 781 24.83 14.30 -17.50
CA LEU A 781 24.89 13.04 -18.19
C LEU A 781 25.90 12.12 -17.52
N ARG A 782 25.51 10.88 -17.24
CA ARG A 782 26.41 9.76 -16.89
C ARG A 782 26.47 8.78 -18.03
N ALA A 783 27.65 8.40 -18.44
CA ALA A 783 27.91 7.47 -19.53
C ALA A 783 29.02 6.46 -19.14
N SER A 784 28.74 5.17 -19.35
CA SER A 784 29.72 4.08 -19.12
C SER A 784 30.72 3.94 -20.28
N SER A 785 30.44 4.56 -21.43
CA SER A 785 31.28 4.58 -22.63
C SER A 785 31.07 5.88 -23.40
N SER A 786 32.05 6.24 -24.28
CA SER A 786 31.90 7.45 -25.12
C SER A 786 30.61 7.38 -25.93
N THR A 787 29.79 8.43 -25.85
CA THR A 787 28.40 8.44 -26.31
C THR A 787 28.16 9.64 -27.21
N LYS A 788 27.51 9.42 -28.35
CA LYS A 788 26.97 10.50 -29.18
C LYS A 788 25.50 10.73 -28.78
N MET A 789 25.21 11.94 -28.34
CA MET A 789 23.84 12.29 -27.96
C MET A 789 23.36 13.55 -28.70
N GLN A 790 22.15 13.48 -29.21
CA GLN A 790 21.42 14.63 -29.69
C GLN A 790 20.60 15.22 -28.55
N VAL A 791 20.70 16.54 -28.36
CA VAL A 791 19.90 17.32 -27.41
C VAL A 791 19.12 18.35 -28.22
N GLY A 792 17.80 18.19 -28.29
CA GLY A 792 16.97 18.98 -29.17
C GLY A 792 17.43 18.83 -30.64
N LYS A 793 18.00 19.92 -31.22
CA LYS A 793 18.51 19.94 -32.61
C LYS A 793 20.05 19.76 -32.71
N VAL A 794 20.77 19.74 -31.56
CA VAL A 794 22.24 19.75 -31.54
C VAL A 794 22.76 18.36 -31.18
N SER A 795 23.75 17.87 -31.96
CA SER A 795 24.43 16.59 -31.65
C SER A 795 25.83 16.84 -31.10
N ARG A 796 26.18 16.15 -30.02
CA ARG A 796 27.47 16.26 -29.32
C ARG A 796 28.01 14.88 -28.99
N ASN A 797 29.34 14.78 -28.82
CA ASN A 797 30.00 13.60 -28.26
C ASN A 797 30.36 13.86 -26.80
N TYR A 798 30.08 12.90 -25.95
CA TYR A 798 30.32 12.94 -24.52
C TYR A 798 31.32 11.86 -24.14
N PRO A 799 32.31 12.17 -23.28
CA PRO A 799 33.26 11.18 -22.77
C PRO A 799 32.60 10.23 -21.77
N VAL A 800 33.32 9.22 -21.38
CA VAL A 800 32.99 8.34 -20.24
C VAL A 800 32.98 9.16 -18.95
N GLY A 801 32.05 8.87 -18.06
CA GLY A 801 31.92 9.52 -16.76
C GLY A 801 30.77 10.50 -16.69
N ILE A 802 30.91 11.52 -15.87
CA ILE A 802 29.88 12.52 -15.59
C ILE A 802 30.22 13.81 -16.35
N THR A 803 29.27 14.31 -17.11
CA THR A 803 29.36 15.59 -17.83
C THR A 803 28.15 16.45 -17.55
N ARG A 804 28.37 17.71 -17.14
CA ARG A 804 27.31 18.72 -17.06
C ARG A 804 27.26 19.53 -18.33
N ASP A 805 26.07 19.72 -18.89
CA ASP A 805 25.89 20.44 -20.16
C ASP A 805 24.59 21.24 -20.16
N GLU A 806 24.54 22.16 -21.08
CA GLU A 806 23.36 22.97 -21.37
C GLU A 806 23.20 23.14 -22.90
N ALA A 807 21.99 22.97 -23.39
CA ALA A 807 21.71 23.09 -24.82
C ALA A 807 20.42 23.88 -25.09
N THR A 808 20.36 24.52 -26.25
CA THR A 808 19.15 25.19 -26.75
C THR A 808 18.19 24.13 -27.31
N LEU A 809 16.92 24.23 -26.99
CA LEU A 809 15.84 23.33 -27.45
C LEU A 809 15.25 23.72 -28.80
#